data_4d1596e8b8629f81a2c75a91b488b045
#
_entry.id   4d1596e8b8629f81a2c75a91b488b045
#
_cell.length_a   1.000
_cell.length_b   1.000
_cell.length_c   1.000
_cell.angle_alpha   90.00
_cell.angle_beta   90.00
_cell.angle_gamma   90.00
#
_symmetry.space_group_name_H-M   'P 1'
#
loop_
_entity.id
_entity.type
_entity.pdbx_description
1 polymer ?
#
loop_
_entity_poly.entity_id
_entity_poly.type
_entity_poly.pdbx_seq_one_letter_code
_entity_poly.pdbx_strand_id
1 'polypeptide(L)'
;MSITPVQNGNSILRPRARLIKTIGEELISNDIVAIIELVKNSYDANASVIEISFHGRVIEVTEGKKTKKVLIRQGSSIIISDDGIGMNLDIVKSAWMEPATINKKNTKRSAGDKRRYTGEKGIGRFASAKLATSLKMITRPNDDNEIVVDFNWSDFSDDKKYLDEVKCSWEVRTPKEIKTSGTTLKLVELNSDWDEEKFRELRIALSRLINPVSPITGFLMDIQLPKELNDFSGWVTAPESLNKPDYYIKGSIDNEGKPDVKYFSKKTGKEEVLTIKESDFALREPVRKPVIGAFTFEFRAWNRDVAETKSALKNIKRDLDELGGISIYRDDFRVLPYGEKKNDWLRLDLRRVNNPTMRLSNNQIVGYVSVGLDENPDLKDQSNREGIVESQAFTDLKEMIKNILNQVEQKRYEERPRESDEGQSQQGLFDSFSIASVAELVQTKLANDKEALAIIAKTETAIQQGVKKIQDVLARYRRLSTLGLLIDVILHDGNNFLATIDSEVHLLSKEVAKKDSYPNAVKEHIKNINEGRKVLAQLFKRIEPFGGRKRGQPKDIIIEDAIANVFALYKNELEKFHITYTLPTSKNEVRIDDGELQMIFVNLLQNSLYWLETVSSERKIEVLVERTDNELSVIFSDNGPGIKEEHQQIIFDPYFSTRPDGIGLGLTIVGELVTEYDGDFTLIDNGPLDGASFKITFRRRI
;
A
#
# COMPACT_ATOMS: atom_id res chain seq x y z
N MET A 1 -37.81 -39.97 9.33
CA MET A 1 -38.10 -40.87 8.22
C MET A 1 -36.90 -40.88 7.29
N SER A 2 -36.21 -42.01 7.14
CA SER A 2 -35.11 -42.14 6.17
C SER A 2 -35.72 -42.19 4.77
N ILE A 3 -35.38 -41.22 3.94
CA ILE A 3 -35.79 -41.18 2.53
C ILE A 3 -34.97 -42.27 1.82
N THR A 4 -35.66 -43.34 1.39
CA THR A 4 -35.05 -44.36 0.55
C THR A 4 -34.91 -43.83 -0.86
N PRO A 5 -33.72 -43.79 -1.46
CA PRO A 5 -33.57 -43.29 -2.83
C PRO A 5 -34.30 -44.22 -3.82
N VAL A 6 -34.98 -43.59 -4.78
CA VAL A 6 -35.70 -44.34 -5.85
C VAL A 6 -34.72 -45.07 -6.76
N GLN A 7 -33.51 -44.52 -6.93
CA GLN A 7 -32.41 -45.10 -7.70
C GLN A 7 -31.08 -44.62 -7.11
N ASN A 8 -30.09 -45.50 -6.99
CA ASN A 8 -28.72 -45.18 -6.61
C ASN A 8 -27.74 -45.94 -7.51
N GLY A 9 -26.53 -45.39 -7.65
CA GLY A 9 -25.47 -45.99 -8.46
C GLY A 9 -24.19 -45.13 -8.38
N ASN A 10 -23.11 -45.67 -8.90
CA ASN A 10 -21.81 -45.00 -8.99
C ASN A 10 -21.51 -44.71 -10.47
N SER A 11 -21.02 -43.49 -10.73
CA SER A 11 -20.57 -43.06 -12.06
C SER A 11 -19.14 -42.49 -11.97
N ILE A 12 -18.31 -42.78 -12.97
CA ILE A 12 -16.95 -42.23 -13.06
C ILE A 12 -17.04 -40.83 -13.62
N LEU A 13 -16.38 -39.88 -12.96
CA LEU A 13 -16.22 -38.54 -13.47
C LEU A 13 -15.16 -38.54 -14.60
N ARG A 14 -15.57 -38.34 -15.87
CA ARG A 14 -14.69 -38.26 -17.04
C ARG A 14 -14.61 -36.83 -17.54
N PRO A 15 -13.44 -36.14 -17.40
CA PRO A 15 -13.28 -34.80 -17.91
C PRO A 15 -13.25 -34.76 -19.44
N ARG A 16 -13.85 -33.77 -20.06
CA ARG A 16 -13.73 -33.49 -21.48
C ARG A 16 -12.33 -32.93 -21.78
N ALA A 17 -11.82 -33.18 -23.01
CA ALA A 17 -10.52 -32.70 -23.46
C ALA A 17 -10.37 -31.16 -23.30
N ARG A 18 -11.45 -30.41 -23.53
CA ARG A 18 -11.53 -28.96 -23.36
C ARG A 18 -11.09 -28.48 -21.97
N LEU A 19 -11.18 -29.26 -20.91
CA LEU A 19 -10.75 -28.88 -19.56
C LEU A 19 -9.29 -28.39 -19.54
N ILE A 20 -8.40 -29.03 -20.29
CA ILE A 20 -6.98 -28.65 -20.39
C ILE A 20 -6.82 -27.25 -21.01
N LYS A 21 -7.57 -26.97 -22.06
CA LYS A 21 -7.54 -25.68 -22.74
C LYS A 21 -8.11 -24.58 -21.82
N THR A 22 -9.23 -24.83 -21.14
CA THR A 22 -9.81 -23.93 -20.15
C THR A 22 -8.81 -23.62 -19.03
N ILE A 23 -8.11 -24.61 -18.50
CA ILE A 23 -7.06 -24.40 -17.49
C ILE A 23 -5.93 -23.50 -18.04
N GLY A 24 -5.45 -23.72 -19.27
CA GLY A 24 -4.40 -22.93 -19.89
C GLY A 24 -4.82 -21.50 -20.22
N GLU A 25 -6.05 -21.30 -20.72
CA GLU A 25 -6.54 -20.00 -21.17
C GLU A 25 -7.10 -19.13 -20.03
N GLU A 26 -7.78 -19.71 -19.04
CA GLU A 26 -8.47 -19.00 -17.96
C GLU A 26 -7.61 -18.76 -16.71
N LEU A 27 -6.70 -19.71 -16.38
CA LEU A 27 -5.81 -19.56 -15.21
C LEU A 27 -4.58 -18.72 -15.49
N ILE A 28 -4.29 -18.39 -16.77
CA ILE A 28 -3.16 -17.56 -17.16
C ILE A 28 -3.70 -16.29 -17.81
N SER A 29 -3.51 -15.17 -17.13
CA SER A 29 -4.16 -13.89 -17.45
C SER A 29 -3.72 -13.31 -18.80
N ASN A 30 -2.42 -13.42 -19.15
CA ASN A 30 -1.86 -12.88 -20.40
C ASN A 30 -0.61 -13.63 -20.86
N ASP A 31 -0.11 -13.27 -22.06
CA ASP A 31 1.03 -13.93 -22.71
C ASP A 31 2.34 -13.72 -21.94
N ILE A 32 2.52 -12.59 -21.28
CA ILE A 32 3.74 -12.30 -20.51
C ILE A 32 3.80 -13.21 -19.29
N VAL A 33 2.68 -13.38 -18.58
CA VAL A 33 2.56 -14.33 -17.47
C VAL A 33 2.81 -15.76 -17.94
N ALA A 34 2.35 -16.10 -19.15
CA ALA A 34 2.61 -17.42 -19.74
C ALA A 34 4.11 -17.66 -19.94
N ILE A 35 4.86 -16.71 -20.49
CA ILE A 35 6.32 -16.82 -20.64
C ILE A 35 6.99 -16.91 -19.27
N ILE A 36 6.60 -16.10 -18.29
CA ILE A 36 7.15 -16.15 -16.94
C ILE A 36 6.98 -17.53 -16.31
N GLU A 37 5.84 -18.18 -16.48
CA GLU A 37 5.61 -19.53 -15.96
C GLU A 37 6.51 -20.59 -16.63
N LEU A 38 6.80 -20.44 -17.94
CA LEU A 38 7.75 -21.31 -18.63
C LEU A 38 9.18 -21.05 -18.16
N VAL A 39 9.57 -19.80 -17.95
CA VAL A 39 10.88 -19.41 -17.39
C VAL A 39 11.06 -19.95 -15.96
N LYS A 40 10.03 -19.93 -15.13
CA LYS A 40 10.06 -20.57 -13.79
C LYS A 40 10.30 -22.08 -13.87
N ASN A 41 9.76 -22.76 -14.86
CA ASN A 41 10.03 -24.20 -15.04
C ASN A 41 11.52 -24.45 -15.36
N SER A 42 12.15 -23.62 -16.18
CA SER A 42 13.59 -23.70 -16.45
C SER A 42 14.44 -23.42 -15.21
N TYR A 43 14.04 -22.46 -14.39
CA TYR A 43 14.67 -22.24 -13.07
C TYR A 43 14.55 -23.45 -12.15
N ASP A 44 13.35 -24.05 -12.05
CA ASP A 44 13.11 -25.25 -11.27
C ASP A 44 13.94 -26.47 -11.79
N ALA A 45 14.32 -26.44 -13.08
CA ALA A 45 15.19 -27.43 -13.70
C ALA A 45 16.70 -27.14 -13.50
N ASN A 46 17.07 -26.22 -12.58
CA ASN A 46 18.45 -25.79 -12.32
C ASN A 46 19.18 -25.20 -13.54
N ALA A 47 18.47 -24.62 -14.50
CA ALA A 47 19.09 -23.95 -15.63
C ALA A 47 19.96 -22.78 -15.19
N SER A 48 21.08 -22.56 -15.90
CA SER A 48 21.97 -21.40 -15.70
C SER A 48 21.67 -20.31 -16.71
N VAL A 49 21.23 -20.70 -17.90
CA VAL A 49 20.90 -19.79 -18.98
C VAL A 49 19.57 -20.20 -19.60
N ILE A 50 18.73 -19.22 -19.87
CA ILE A 50 17.53 -19.39 -20.67
C ILE A 50 17.55 -18.39 -21.83
N GLU A 51 17.29 -18.91 -23.02
CA GLU A 51 17.12 -18.13 -24.23
C GLU A 51 15.68 -18.14 -24.69
N ILE A 52 15.13 -16.96 -24.98
CA ILE A 52 13.76 -16.76 -25.47
C ILE A 52 13.85 -16.09 -26.85
N SER A 53 13.64 -16.87 -27.90
CA SER A 53 13.81 -16.41 -29.30
C SER A 53 12.45 -16.30 -29.99
N PHE A 54 12.17 -15.17 -30.61
CA PHE A 54 10.97 -14.92 -31.41
C PHE A 54 11.33 -14.94 -32.89
N HIS A 55 10.60 -15.70 -33.69
CA HIS A 55 10.78 -15.82 -35.10
C HIS A 55 9.48 -15.55 -35.85
N GLY A 56 9.54 -14.88 -36.98
CA GLY A 56 8.38 -14.61 -37.82
C GLY A 56 8.49 -13.33 -38.60
N ARG A 57 7.40 -12.91 -39.21
CA ARG A 57 7.33 -11.72 -40.05
C ARG A 57 6.96 -10.49 -39.23
N VAL A 58 7.75 -9.44 -39.31
CA VAL A 58 7.47 -8.13 -38.76
C VAL A 58 6.84 -7.24 -39.82
N ILE A 59 5.79 -6.54 -39.49
CA ILE A 59 5.14 -5.54 -40.33
C ILE A 59 5.07 -4.21 -39.62
N GLU A 60 4.98 -3.12 -40.37
CA GLU A 60 4.71 -1.80 -39.85
C GLU A 60 3.21 -1.53 -39.92
N VAL A 61 2.61 -1.16 -38.77
CA VAL A 61 1.19 -0.79 -38.65
C VAL A 61 1.12 0.67 -38.25
N THR A 62 0.42 1.48 -39.03
CA THR A 62 0.25 2.91 -38.76
C THR A 62 -1.13 3.15 -38.15
N GLU A 63 -1.16 3.59 -36.90
CA GLU A 63 -2.36 4.02 -36.17
C GLU A 63 -2.29 5.54 -35.95
N GLY A 64 -3.05 6.28 -36.74
CA GLY A 64 -3.06 7.74 -36.70
C GLY A 64 -1.70 8.35 -37.12
N LYS A 65 -0.98 9.00 -36.19
CA LYS A 65 0.35 9.60 -36.44
C LYS A 65 1.53 8.74 -35.96
N LYS A 66 1.27 7.55 -35.44
CA LYS A 66 2.32 6.66 -34.92
C LYS A 66 2.41 5.41 -35.77
N THR A 67 3.62 5.05 -36.15
CA THR A 67 3.93 3.77 -36.80
C THR A 67 4.55 2.85 -35.73
N LYS A 68 4.05 1.63 -35.63
CA LYS A 68 4.52 0.58 -34.71
C LYS A 68 4.98 -0.62 -35.50
N LYS A 69 6.03 -1.30 -35.05
CA LYS A 69 6.47 -2.59 -35.58
C LYS A 69 5.77 -3.71 -34.83
N VAL A 70 5.20 -4.65 -35.58
CA VAL A 70 4.42 -5.75 -35.03
C VAL A 70 4.89 -7.08 -35.64
N LEU A 71 5.27 -8.03 -34.80
CA LEU A 71 5.45 -9.43 -35.18
C LEU A 71 4.07 -10.05 -35.26
N ILE A 72 3.65 -10.39 -36.48
CA ILE A 72 2.32 -10.98 -36.70
C ILE A 72 2.29 -12.44 -36.25
N ARG A 73 1.19 -12.87 -35.65
CA ARG A 73 1.03 -14.24 -35.11
C ARG A 73 1.15 -15.33 -36.18
N GLN A 74 0.66 -15.08 -37.40
CA GLN A 74 0.59 -16.05 -38.46
C GLN A 74 2.01 -16.42 -38.96
N GLY A 75 2.35 -17.71 -38.90
CA GLY A 75 3.67 -18.21 -39.30
C GLY A 75 4.80 -17.83 -38.35
N SER A 76 4.47 -17.31 -37.18
CA SER A 76 5.44 -16.95 -36.15
C SER A 76 5.57 -18.00 -35.07
N SER A 77 6.72 -18.02 -34.38
CA SER A 77 7.03 -18.96 -33.33
C SER A 77 7.83 -18.32 -32.20
N ILE A 78 7.71 -18.91 -31.00
CA ILE A 78 8.58 -18.61 -29.86
C ILE A 78 9.34 -19.89 -29.53
N ILE A 79 10.66 -19.77 -29.34
CA ILE A 79 11.50 -20.87 -28.88
C ILE A 79 12.07 -20.47 -27.53
N ILE A 80 11.81 -21.32 -26.51
CA ILE A 80 12.34 -21.15 -25.16
C ILE A 80 13.27 -22.33 -24.89
N SER A 81 14.57 -22.05 -24.73
CA SER A 81 15.60 -23.07 -24.52
C SER A 81 16.33 -22.84 -23.20
N ASP A 82 16.56 -23.89 -22.44
CA ASP A 82 17.34 -23.86 -21.21
C ASP A 82 18.43 -24.95 -21.20
N ASP A 83 19.46 -24.74 -20.38
CA ASP A 83 20.55 -25.66 -20.11
C ASP A 83 20.37 -26.46 -18.82
N GLY A 84 19.12 -26.62 -18.36
CA GLY A 84 18.79 -27.33 -17.13
C GLY A 84 19.06 -28.84 -17.17
N ILE A 85 18.60 -29.56 -16.14
CA ILE A 85 18.85 -31.01 -16.01
C ILE A 85 18.15 -31.86 -17.07
N GLY A 86 17.18 -31.33 -17.81
CA GLY A 86 16.36 -32.07 -18.76
C GLY A 86 15.45 -33.12 -18.10
N MET A 87 14.75 -33.91 -18.91
CA MET A 87 13.83 -34.96 -18.46
C MET A 87 14.09 -36.26 -19.20
N ASN A 88 14.12 -37.37 -18.49
CA ASN A 88 14.07 -38.71 -19.10
C ASN A 88 12.62 -39.11 -19.46
N LEU A 89 12.46 -40.20 -20.18
CA LEU A 89 11.14 -40.64 -20.66
C LEU A 89 10.16 -40.90 -19.53
N ASP A 90 10.63 -41.44 -18.40
CA ASP A 90 9.77 -41.73 -17.25
C ASP A 90 9.24 -40.43 -16.62
N ILE A 91 10.09 -39.42 -16.47
CA ILE A 91 9.69 -38.09 -15.99
C ILE A 91 8.71 -37.42 -16.98
N VAL A 92 8.97 -37.53 -18.28
CA VAL A 92 8.04 -37.00 -19.31
C VAL A 92 6.67 -37.62 -19.15
N LYS A 93 6.59 -38.95 -19.00
CA LYS A 93 5.31 -39.67 -18.87
C LYS A 93 4.63 -39.43 -17.52
N SER A 94 5.36 -39.60 -16.40
CA SER A 94 4.78 -39.61 -15.06
C SER A 94 4.66 -38.23 -14.40
N ALA A 95 5.39 -37.24 -14.89
CA ALA A 95 5.35 -35.89 -14.32
C ALA A 95 4.88 -34.86 -15.34
N TRP A 96 5.41 -34.88 -16.59
CA TRP A 96 5.08 -33.81 -17.54
C TRP A 96 3.73 -34.07 -18.26
N MET A 97 3.39 -35.31 -18.57
CA MET A 97 2.09 -35.67 -19.18
C MET A 97 0.94 -35.87 -18.16
N GLU A 98 1.25 -35.92 -16.86
CA GLU A 98 0.23 -36.05 -15.81
C GLU A 98 0.01 -34.67 -15.13
N PRO A 99 -1.15 -34.02 -15.35
CA PRO A 99 -1.50 -32.77 -14.67
C PRO A 99 -1.69 -32.96 -13.17
N ALA A 100 -1.36 -31.92 -12.39
CA ALA A 100 -1.60 -31.84 -10.95
C ALA A 100 -0.90 -32.95 -10.13
N THR A 101 0.27 -33.44 -10.57
CA THR A 101 1.08 -34.36 -9.78
C THR A 101 1.61 -33.73 -8.51
N ILE A 102 1.70 -34.53 -7.43
CA ILE A 102 2.18 -34.08 -6.11
C ILE A 102 3.71 -34.16 -5.97
N ASN A 103 4.46 -34.49 -7.01
CA ASN A 103 5.91 -34.71 -6.96
C ASN A 103 6.68 -33.50 -6.43
N LYS A 104 6.38 -32.29 -6.92
CA LYS A 104 7.02 -31.04 -6.45
C LYS A 104 6.57 -30.62 -5.03
N LYS A 105 5.39 -31.09 -4.57
CA LYS A 105 4.91 -30.78 -3.22
C LYS A 105 5.62 -31.63 -2.15
N ASN A 106 6.02 -32.84 -2.51
CA ASN A 106 6.72 -33.74 -1.60
C ASN A 106 8.23 -33.47 -1.56
N THR A 107 8.83 -32.99 -2.66
CA THR A 107 10.23 -32.60 -2.77
C THR A 107 10.32 -31.08 -2.86
N LYS A 108 10.60 -30.41 -1.74
CA LYS A 108 10.61 -28.93 -1.68
C LYS A 108 11.72 -28.29 -2.50
N ARG A 109 12.79 -29.01 -2.83
CA ARG A 109 13.99 -28.48 -3.52
C ARG A 109 14.41 -29.34 -4.71
N SER A 110 15.10 -28.71 -5.67
CA SER A 110 15.63 -29.36 -6.86
C SER A 110 16.75 -30.36 -6.54
N ALA A 111 17.09 -31.19 -7.52
CA ALA A 111 18.18 -32.17 -7.38
C ALA A 111 19.48 -31.50 -6.93
N GLY A 112 20.11 -32.04 -5.88
CA GLY A 112 21.32 -31.45 -5.27
C GLY A 112 21.03 -30.31 -4.31
N ASP A 113 19.77 -30.11 -3.89
CA ASP A 113 19.33 -29.11 -2.90
C ASP A 113 19.67 -27.63 -3.25
N LYS A 114 19.87 -27.36 -4.54
CA LYS A 114 20.38 -26.07 -5.01
C LYS A 114 19.32 -24.97 -5.01
N ARG A 115 18.09 -25.30 -5.43
CA ARG A 115 17.00 -24.32 -5.59
C ARG A 115 15.70 -24.85 -5.06
N ARG A 116 14.92 -23.98 -4.43
CA ARG A 116 13.54 -24.30 -4.05
C ARG A 116 12.66 -24.28 -5.28
N TYR A 117 11.73 -25.23 -5.40
CA TYR A 117 10.75 -25.23 -6.47
C TYR A 117 9.77 -24.05 -6.33
N THR A 118 9.59 -23.30 -7.42
CA THR A 118 8.66 -22.17 -7.49
C THR A 118 7.24 -22.58 -7.88
N GLY A 119 7.06 -23.76 -8.49
CA GLY A 119 5.79 -24.28 -9.01
C GLY A 119 5.26 -25.46 -8.21
N GLU A 120 4.24 -25.27 -7.37
CA GLU A 120 3.63 -26.35 -6.58
C GLU A 120 2.44 -27.06 -7.26
N LYS A 121 1.76 -26.40 -8.23
CA LYS A 121 0.46 -26.87 -8.75
C LYS A 121 0.52 -27.77 -9.98
N GLY A 122 1.67 -27.88 -10.65
CA GLY A 122 1.86 -28.74 -11.83
C GLY A 122 1.07 -28.34 -13.10
N ILE A 123 0.57 -27.10 -13.16
CA ILE A 123 -0.23 -26.56 -14.27
C ILE A 123 0.53 -25.58 -15.18
N GLY A 124 1.72 -25.10 -14.80
CA GLY A 124 2.51 -24.11 -15.54
C GLY A 124 2.86 -24.52 -16.98
N ARG A 125 2.88 -25.84 -17.26
CA ARG A 125 3.10 -26.38 -18.63
C ARG A 125 2.00 -25.97 -19.61
N PHE A 126 0.77 -25.74 -19.13
CA PHE A 126 -0.35 -25.30 -19.98
C PHE A 126 -0.25 -23.83 -20.38
N ALA A 127 0.74 -23.10 -19.86
CA ALA A 127 1.06 -21.76 -20.34
C ALA A 127 1.38 -21.74 -21.84
N SER A 128 1.94 -22.81 -22.36
CA SER A 128 2.19 -22.95 -23.80
C SER A 128 0.91 -22.94 -24.65
N ALA A 129 -0.21 -23.43 -24.14
CA ALA A 129 -1.51 -23.40 -24.84
C ALA A 129 -2.06 -21.96 -24.96
N LYS A 130 -1.71 -21.06 -24.02
CA LYS A 130 -2.04 -19.63 -24.11
C LYS A 130 -1.29 -18.93 -25.24
N LEU A 131 -0.02 -19.32 -25.47
CA LEU A 131 0.89 -18.64 -26.39
C LEU A 131 0.75 -19.12 -27.85
N ALA A 132 0.50 -20.41 -28.08
CA ALA A 132 0.53 -20.98 -29.42
C ALA A 132 -0.45 -22.14 -29.59
N THR A 133 -0.75 -22.47 -30.85
CA THR A 133 -1.64 -23.58 -31.22
C THR A 133 -0.94 -24.93 -31.06
N SER A 134 0.38 -25.02 -31.25
CA SER A 134 1.15 -26.25 -31.10
C SER A 134 2.45 -26.04 -30.33
N LEU A 135 2.87 -27.09 -29.63
CA LEU A 135 4.10 -27.14 -28.87
C LEU A 135 4.88 -28.39 -29.28
N LYS A 136 6.15 -28.19 -29.66
CA LYS A 136 7.14 -29.26 -29.75
C LYS A 136 8.14 -29.10 -28.62
N MET A 137 8.16 -30.05 -27.70
CA MET A 137 9.13 -30.11 -26.60
C MET A 137 10.24 -31.08 -26.98
N ILE A 138 11.48 -30.63 -26.81
CA ILE A 138 12.69 -31.47 -26.96
C ILE A 138 13.43 -31.36 -25.63
N THR A 139 13.68 -32.50 -24.99
CA THR A 139 14.37 -32.52 -23.69
C THR A 139 15.41 -33.62 -23.66
N ARG A 140 16.50 -33.35 -22.96
CA ARG A 140 17.61 -34.31 -22.84
C ARG A 140 18.22 -34.22 -21.45
N PRO A 141 18.23 -35.30 -20.65
CA PRO A 141 19.06 -35.36 -19.46
C PRO A 141 20.54 -35.55 -19.86
N ASN A 142 21.45 -35.30 -18.91
CA ASN A 142 22.87 -35.46 -19.16
C ASN A 142 23.19 -36.94 -19.53
N ASP A 143 24.04 -37.11 -20.52
CA ASP A 143 24.52 -38.43 -21.00
C ASP A 143 23.42 -39.42 -21.48
N ASP A 144 22.27 -38.92 -21.91
CA ASP A 144 21.15 -39.73 -22.38
C ASP A 144 20.65 -39.30 -23.77
N ASN A 145 19.65 -40.00 -24.32
CA ASN A 145 18.99 -39.68 -25.59
C ASN A 145 18.08 -38.44 -25.49
N GLU A 146 17.82 -37.82 -26.64
CA GLU A 146 16.78 -36.80 -26.73
C GLU A 146 15.38 -37.42 -26.75
N ILE A 147 14.47 -36.80 -26.06
CA ILE A 147 13.03 -37.10 -26.09
C ILE A 147 12.32 -35.94 -26.74
N VAL A 148 11.56 -36.23 -27.78
CA VAL A 148 10.72 -35.25 -28.48
C VAL A 148 9.26 -35.57 -28.22
N VAL A 149 8.49 -34.55 -27.91
CA VAL A 149 7.06 -34.65 -27.66
C VAL A 149 6.34 -33.58 -28.45
N ASP A 150 5.32 -33.98 -29.19
CA ASP A 150 4.48 -33.08 -29.97
C ASP A 150 3.09 -32.94 -29.34
N PHE A 151 2.67 -31.71 -29.12
CA PHE A 151 1.33 -31.34 -28.63
C PHE A 151 0.64 -30.44 -29.63
N ASN A 152 -0.56 -30.81 -30.01
CA ASN A 152 -1.45 -29.93 -30.75
C ASN A 152 -2.61 -29.52 -29.85
N TRP A 153 -2.60 -28.27 -29.39
CA TRP A 153 -3.62 -27.77 -28.47
C TRP A 153 -5.02 -27.69 -29.11
N SER A 154 -5.10 -27.70 -30.46
CA SER A 154 -6.38 -27.77 -31.18
C SER A 154 -7.11 -29.08 -30.94
N ASP A 155 -6.39 -30.17 -30.70
CA ASP A 155 -6.99 -31.49 -30.43
C ASP A 155 -7.76 -31.53 -29.11
N PHE A 156 -7.40 -30.67 -28.18
CA PHE A 156 -8.09 -30.45 -26.91
C PHE A 156 -9.32 -29.52 -27.02
N SER A 157 -9.57 -28.93 -28.17
CA SER A 157 -10.73 -28.04 -28.40
C SER A 157 -11.99 -28.77 -28.84
N ASP A 158 -11.93 -30.07 -29.08
CA ASP A 158 -13.07 -30.88 -29.49
C ASP A 158 -13.98 -31.17 -28.30
N ASP A 159 -15.16 -30.55 -28.28
CA ASP A 159 -16.16 -30.70 -27.22
C ASP A 159 -16.71 -32.15 -27.07
N LYS A 160 -16.52 -33.02 -28.08
CA LYS A 160 -16.99 -34.38 -28.07
C LYS A 160 -15.99 -35.35 -27.47
N LYS A 161 -14.68 -35.07 -27.51
CA LYS A 161 -13.63 -35.94 -26.99
C LYS A 161 -13.50 -35.86 -25.47
N TYR A 162 -13.22 -37.01 -24.86
CA TYR A 162 -12.74 -37.07 -23.50
C TYR A 162 -11.22 -36.87 -23.44
N LEU A 163 -10.71 -36.45 -22.27
CA LEU A 163 -9.29 -36.16 -22.08
C LEU A 163 -8.39 -37.35 -22.36
N ASP A 164 -8.82 -38.57 -21.98
CA ASP A 164 -8.14 -39.84 -22.19
C ASP A 164 -8.14 -40.35 -23.67
N GLU A 165 -8.90 -39.70 -24.55
CA GLU A 165 -8.95 -39.99 -25.98
C GLU A 165 -7.94 -39.15 -26.80
N VAL A 166 -7.38 -38.09 -26.22
CA VAL A 166 -6.37 -37.25 -26.88
C VAL A 166 -4.99 -37.84 -26.66
N LYS A 167 -4.30 -38.18 -27.76
CA LYS A 167 -2.98 -38.80 -27.71
C LYS A 167 -1.91 -37.77 -28.10
N CYS A 168 -0.87 -37.65 -27.26
CA CYS A 168 0.34 -36.89 -27.57
C CYS A 168 1.43 -37.84 -28.02
N SER A 169 2.03 -37.60 -29.18
CA SER A 169 3.12 -38.44 -29.71
C SER A 169 4.45 -38.09 -29.05
N TRP A 170 5.25 -39.12 -28.81
CA TRP A 170 6.62 -38.94 -28.35
C TRP A 170 7.57 -39.91 -29.07
N GLU A 171 8.82 -39.48 -29.24
CA GLU A 171 9.91 -40.31 -29.77
C GLU A 171 11.16 -40.14 -28.92
N VAL A 172 11.98 -41.18 -28.86
CA VAL A 172 13.31 -41.16 -28.29
C VAL A 172 14.32 -41.27 -29.44
N ARG A 173 15.27 -40.34 -29.54
CA ARG A 173 16.23 -40.33 -30.63
C ARG A 173 17.65 -40.01 -30.13
N THR A 174 18.64 -40.28 -30.95
CA THR A 174 20.01 -39.87 -30.71
C THR A 174 20.09 -38.34 -30.63
N PRO A 175 20.95 -37.76 -29.77
CA PRO A 175 21.05 -36.31 -29.59
C PRO A 175 21.33 -35.58 -30.90
N LYS A 176 20.51 -34.57 -31.20
CA LYS A 176 20.61 -33.78 -32.43
C LYS A 176 20.58 -32.28 -32.15
N GLU A 177 19.73 -31.84 -31.22
CA GLU A 177 19.49 -30.41 -30.94
C GLU A 177 20.13 -29.97 -29.63
N ILE A 178 20.09 -30.80 -28.58
CA ILE A 178 20.62 -30.50 -27.25
C ILE A 178 21.97 -31.20 -27.06
N LYS A 179 23.06 -30.41 -26.90
CA LYS A 179 24.42 -30.94 -26.81
C LYS A 179 24.72 -31.70 -25.52
N THR A 180 24.30 -31.14 -24.39
CA THR A 180 24.53 -31.73 -23.04
C THR A 180 23.22 -32.12 -22.36
N SER A 181 22.60 -31.24 -21.69
CA SER A 181 21.29 -31.40 -21.05
C SER A 181 20.46 -30.13 -21.25
N GLY A 182 19.17 -30.22 -21.00
CA GLY A 182 18.27 -29.06 -21.06
C GLY A 182 16.92 -29.39 -21.68
N THR A 183 16.14 -28.34 -21.91
CA THR A 183 14.83 -28.44 -22.54
C THR A 183 14.62 -27.27 -23.52
N THR A 184 14.10 -27.60 -24.70
CA THR A 184 13.70 -26.62 -25.73
C THR A 184 12.20 -26.78 -26.00
N LEU A 185 11.46 -25.69 -25.83
CA LEU A 185 10.04 -25.58 -26.15
C LEU A 185 9.89 -24.74 -27.43
N LYS A 186 9.41 -25.36 -28.50
CA LYS A 186 9.09 -24.67 -29.76
C LYS A 186 7.58 -24.47 -29.86
N LEU A 187 7.16 -23.24 -29.69
CA LEU A 187 5.76 -22.81 -29.75
C LEU A 187 5.47 -22.28 -31.14
N VAL A 188 4.62 -22.94 -31.90
CA VAL A 188 4.37 -22.66 -33.31
C VAL A 188 2.92 -22.23 -33.53
N GLU A 189 2.71 -21.30 -34.46
CA GLU A 189 1.42 -20.67 -34.73
C GLU A 189 0.91 -19.94 -33.49
N LEU A 190 1.43 -18.71 -33.29
CA LEU A 190 1.11 -17.91 -32.11
C LEU A 190 -0.37 -17.50 -32.08
N ASN A 191 -0.94 -17.42 -30.88
CA ASN A 191 -2.34 -17.01 -30.67
C ASN A 191 -2.54 -15.50 -30.77
N SER A 192 -1.48 -14.69 -30.60
CA SER A 192 -1.55 -13.23 -30.60
C SER A 192 -0.36 -12.58 -31.28
N ASP A 193 -0.56 -11.37 -31.77
CA ASP A 193 0.49 -10.51 -32.31
C ASP A 193 1.34 -9.89 -31.17
N TRP A 194 2.60 -9.53 -31.50
CA TRP A 194 3.55 -8.93 -30.56
C TRP A 194 4.08 -7.60 -31.09
N ASP A 195 3.69 -6.48 -30.48
CA ASP A 195 4.18 -5.15 -30.79
C ASP A 195 5.35 -4.72 -29.87
N GLU A 196 5.92 -3.56 -30.17
CA GLU A 196 7.04 -2.99 -29.41
C GLU A 196 6.70 -2.77 -27.93
N GLU A 197 5.44 -2.44 -27.60
CA GLU A 197 4.98 -2.23 -26.22
C GLU A 197 4.97 -3.55 -25.45
N LYS A 198 4.43 -4.61 -26.04
CA LYS A 198 4.40 -5.95 -25.44
C LYS A 198 5.80 -6.53 -25.23
N PHE A 199 6.76 -6.28 -26.16
CA PHE A 199 8.16 -6.67 -25.95
C PHE A 199 8.84 -5.88 -24.84
N ARG A 200 8.54 -4.59 -24.72
CA ARG A 200 9.03 -3.77 -23.61
C ARG A 200 8.49 -4.29 -22.27
N GLU A 201 7.19 -4.55 -22.19
CA GLU A 201 6.56 -5.12 -21.00
C GLU A 201 7.15 -6.49 -20.63
N LEU A 202 7.43 -7.36 -21.61
CA LEU A 202 8.10 -8.64 -21.38
C LEU A 202 9.50 -8.44 -20.77
N ARG A 203 10.33 -7.54 -21.33
CA ARG A 203 11.65 -7.25 -20.75
C ARG A 203 11.58 -6.74 -19.33
N ILE A 204 10.67 -5.82 -19.06
CA ILE A 204 10.43 -5.28 -17.71
C ILE A 204 10.01 -6.40 -16.76
N ALA A 205 9.05 -7.24 -17.14
CA ALA A 205 8.56 -8.33 -16.33
C ALA A 205 9.65 -9.35 -15.99
N LEU A 206 10.48 -9.72 -16.98
CA LEU A 206 11.61 -10.63 -16.79
C LEU A 206 12.74 -10.00 -15.97
N SER A 207 13.06 -8.72 -16.16
CA SER A 207 14.09 -8.03 -15.35
C SER A 207 13.75 -7.93 -13.86
N ARG A 208 12.47 -8.08 -13.53
CA ARG A 208 11.95 -8.06 -12.15
C ARG A 208 11.58 -9.44 -11.63
N LEU A 209 11.74 -10.49 -12.43
CA LEU A 209 11.32 -11.84 -12.06
C LEU A 209 12.11 -12.36 -10.86
N ILE A 210 13.41 -12.09 -10.85
CA ILE A 210 14.32 -12.42 -9.75
C ILE A 210 14.61 -11.17 -8.95
N ASN A 211 14.79 -11.33 -7.64
CA ASN A 211 15.12 -10.22 -6.76
C ASN A 211 16.46 -9.56 -7.16
N PRO A 212 16.49 -8.30 -7.61
CA PRO A 212 17.71 -7.67 -8.05
C PRO A 212 18.67 -7.30 -6.92
N VAL A 213 18.20 -7.30 -5.66
CA VAL A 213 19.02 -6.98 -4.48
C VAL A 213 19.72 -8.22 -3.93
N SER A 214 19.10 -9.39 -4.12
CA SER A 214 19.69 -10.69 -3.79
C SER A 214 19.71 -11.55 -5.06
N PRO A 215 20.53 -11.19 -6.05
CA PRO A 215 20.52 -11.92 -7.33
C PRO A 215 20.94 -13.36 -7.10
N ILE A 216 20.11 -14.28 -7.55
CA ILE A 216 20.48 -15.69 -7.63
C ILE A 216 21.69 -15.76 -8.58
N THR A 217 22.84 -16.09 -8.02
CA THR A 217 24.04 -16.28 -8.82
C THR A 217 23.82 -17.45 -9.78
N GLY A 218 23.95 -17.19 -11.09
CA GLY A 218 23.94 -18.24 -12.11
C GLY A 218 22.55 -18.55 -12.73
N PHE A 219 21.66 -17.55 -12.87
CA PHE A 219 20.49 -17.66 -13.75
C PHE A 219 20.40 -16.41 -14.63
N LEU A 220 20.66 -16.58 -15.92
CA LEU A 220 20.69 -15.51 -16.89
C LEU A 220 19.58 -15.71 -17.94
N MET A 221 18.97 -14.63 -18.38
CA MET A 221 17.92 -14.63 -19.39
C MET A 221 18.34 -13.80 -20.60
N ASP A 222 18.23 -14.35 -21.80
CA ASP A 222 18.49 -13.66 -23.07
C ASP A 222 17.23 -13.65 -23.94
N ILE A 223 16.95 -12.51 -24.57
CA ILE A 223 15.83 -12.35 -25.52
C ILE A 223 16.42 -12.11 -26.91
N GLN A 224 15.99 -12.88 -27.87
CA GLN A 224 16.37 -12.74 -29.29
C GLN A 224 15.14 -12.46 -30.15
N LEU A 225 15.17 -11.35 -30.88
CA LEU A 225 14.08 -10.88 -31.71
C LEU A 225 14.55 -10.71 -33.19
N PRO A 226 13.59 -10.67 -34.14
CA PRO A 226 13.89 -10.27 -35.51
C PRO A 226 14.59 -8.91 -35.60
N LYS A 227 15.39 -8.71 -36.66
CA LYS A 227 16.24 -7.51 -36.84
C LYS A 227 15.47 -6.19 -36.67
N GLU A 228 14.25 -6.15 -37.13
CA GLU A 228 13.38 -4.96 -37.06
C GLU A 228 13.02 -4.55 -35.60
N LEU A 229 13.12 -5.50 -34.67
CA LEU A 229 12.79 -5.35 -33.23
C LEU A 229 14.01 -5.50 -32.31
N ASN A 230 15.24 -5.44 -32.89
CA ASN A 230 16.50 -5.73 -32.20
C ASN A 230 16.76 -4.83 -30.98
N ASP A 231 16.13 -3.65 -30.89
CA ASP A 231 16.21 -2.75 -29.73
C ASP A 231 15.75 -3.39 -28.42
N PHE A 232 14.94 -4.44 -28.51
CA PHE A 232 14.44 -5.20 -27.36
C PHE A 232 15.16 -6.54 -27.16
N SER A 233 16.21 -6.86 -27.97
CA SER A 233 17.03 -8.06 -27.83
C SER A 233 18.13 -7.91 -26.78
N GLY A 234 18.73 -9.04 -26.39
CA GLY A 234 19.90 -9.14 -25.52
C GLY A 234 19.56 -9.50 -24.07
N TRP A 235 20.60 -9.54 -23.25
CA TRP A 235 20.51 -9.93 -21.85
C TRP A 235 19.51 -9.07 -21.08
N VAL A 236 18.71 -9.72 -20.24
CA VAL A 236 17.71 -9.07 -19.40
C VAL A 236 18.39 -8.60 -18.11
N THR A 237 18.53 -7.28 -17.96
CA THR A 237 19.13 -6.64 -16.77
C THR A 237 18.23 -5.52 -16.26
N ALA A 238 18.31 -5.22 -14.96
CA ALA A 238 17.66 -4.05 -14.42
C ALA A 238 18.34 -2.76 -14.93
N PRO A 239 17.58 -1.65 -15.16
CA PRO A 239 18.16 -0.39 -15.61
C PRO A 239 19.19 0.16 -14.62
N GLU A 240 20.35 0.62 -15.11
CA GLU A 240 21.43 1.19 -14.29
C GLU A 240 20.99 2.45 -13.51
N SER A 241 20.01 3.19 -14.04
CA SER A 241 19.43 4.38 -13.37
C SER A 241 18.89 4.09 -11.98
N LEU A 242 18.43 2.85 -11.73
CA LEU A 242 17.90 2.41 -10.44
C LEU A 242 18.97 2.02 -9.41
N ASN A 243 20.26 2.05 -9.79
CA ASN A 243 21.38 1.74 -8.88
C ASN A 243 21.86 2.96 -8.08
N LYS A 244 21.40 4.17 -8.40
CA LYS A 244 21.82 5.42 -7.75
C LYS A 244 20.60 6.18 -7.18
N PRO A 245 19.97 5.68 -6.10
CA PRO A 245 18.87 6.38 -5.45
C PRO A 245 19.38 7.62 -4.69
N ASP A 246 18.49 8.60 -4.47
CA ASP A 246 18.79 9.72 -3.59
C ASP A 246 18.71 9.32 -2.12
N TYR A 247 17.81 8.35 -1.82
CA TYR A 247 17.64 7.77 -0.49
C TYR A 247 17.43 6.25 -0.62
N TYR A 248 17.94 5.49 0.33
CA TYR A 248 17.50 4.11 0.51
C TYR A 248 17.41 3.74 1.99
N ILE A 249 16.54 2.78 2.27
CA ILE A 249 16.45 2.07 3.53
C ILE A 249 16.45 0.57 3.24
N LYS A 250 17.29 -0.18 3.93
CA LYS A 250 17.40 -1.64 3.79
C LYS A 250 17.58 -2.29 5.14
N GLY A 251 17.15 -3.52 5.25
CA GLY A 251 17.28 -4.26 6.50
C GLY A 251 16.49 -5.54 6.54
N SER A 252 16.34 -6.05 7.74
CA SER A 252 15.57 -7.25 8.06
C SER A 252 14.69 -7.04 9.28
N ILE A 253 13.62 -7.81 9.32
CA ILE A 253 12.78 -8.00 10.51
C ILE A 253 12.92 -9.48 10.88
N ASP A 254 13.19 -9.77 12.14
CA ASP A 254 13.29 -11.14 12.63
C ASP A 254 11.92 -11.75 12.98
N ASN A 255 11.89 -13.02 13.40
CA ASN A 255 10.67 -13.73 13.80
C ASN A 255 9.97 -13.14 15.04
N GLU A 256 10.61 -12.26 15.77
CA GLU A 256 10.05 -11.57 16.92
C GLU A 256 9.52 -10.18 16.56
N GLY A 257 9.73 -9.76 15.29
CA GLY A 257 9.35 -8.45 14.78
C GLY A 257 10.39 -7.37 15.05
N LYS A 258 11.61 -7.76 15.49
CA LYS A 258 12.69 -6.81 15.79
C LYS A 258 13.40 -6.36 14.51
N PRO A 259 13.54 -5.05 14.29
CA PRO A 259 14.17 -4.49 13.09
C PRO A 259 15.70 -4.38 13.24
N ASP A 260 16.43 -4.70 12.15
CA ASP A 260 17.82 -4.29 11.89
C ASP A 260 17.82 -3.49 10.59
N VAL A 261 18.02 -2.17 10.68
CA VAL A 261 17.72 -1.24 9.58
C VAL A 261 18.86 -0.26 9.36
N LYS A 262 19.20 -0.06 8.09
CA LYS A 262 20.19 0.93 7.63
C LYS A 262 19.55 1.92 6.68
N TYR A 263 19.87 3.17 6.84
CA TYR A 263 19.42 4.30 6.02
C TYR A 263 20.60 4.98 5.34
N PHE A 264 20.36 5.46 4.13
CA PHE A 264 21.32 6.25 3.36
C PHE A 264 20.64 7.47 2.75
N SER A 265 21.35 8.59 2.76
CA SER A 265 20.97 9.80 2.06
C SER A 265 22.12 10.28 1.17
N LYS A 266 21.84 10.59 -0.08
CA LYS A 266 22.80 11.18 -1.01
C LYS A 266 23.34 12.53 -0.50
N LYS A 267 22.55 13.27 0.27
CA LYS A 267 22.93 14.58 0.84
C LYS A 267 24.05 14.44 1.86
N THR A 268 23.98 13.44 2.74
CA THR A 268 25.00 13.17 3.75
C THR A 268 26.14 12.31 3.20
N GLY A 269 25.88 11.51 2.16
CA GLY A 269 26.81 10.55 1.59
C GLY A 269 27.16 9.38 2.51
N LYS A 270 26.45 9.19 3.60
CA LYS A 270 26.72 8.18 4.64
C LYS A 270 25.56 7.21 4.81
N GLU A 271 25.92 5.96 5.11
CA GLU A 271 24.98 4.95 5.59
C GLU A 271 24.98 4.97 7.13
N GLU A 272 23.84 5.05 7.75
CA GLU A 272 23.65 5.03 9.21
C GLU A 272 22.74 3.89 9.65
N VAL A 273 23.00 3.32 10.83
CA VAL A 273 22.11 2.34 11.45
C VAL A 273 21.00 3.10 12.17
N LEU A 274 19.75 2.81 11.83
CA LEU A 274 18.61 3.42 12.51
C LEU A 274 18.26 2.63 13.77
N THR A 275 18.29 3.32 14.91
CA THR A 275 17.74 2.75 16.15
C THR A 275 16.24 2.98 16.15
N ILE A 276 15.47 1.93 15.89
CA ILE A 276 14.01 1.96 15.84
C ILE A 276 13.48 1.41 17.15
N LYS A 277 12.60 2.15 17.82
CA LYS A 277 11.95 1.69 19.05
C LYS A 277 10.89 0.64 18.70
N GLU A 278 10.64 -0.31 19.60
CA GLU A 278 9.56 -1.30 19.44
C GLU A 278 8.20 -0.63 19.18
N SER A 279 7.91 0.49 19.84
CA SER A 279 6.70 1.27 19.63
C SER A 279 6.48 1.76 18.20
N ASP A 280 7.56 1.98 17.43
CA ASP A 280 7.48 2.42 16.03
C ASP A 280 7.03 1.29 15.09
N PHE A 281 7.12 0.03 15.54
CA PHE A 281 6.75 -1.17 14.79
C PHE A 281 5.63 -1.99 15.44
N ALA A 282 5.17 -1.60 16.63
CA ALA A 282 4.09 -2.29 17.30
C ALA A 282 2.82 -2.31 16.42
N LEU A 283 2.30 -3.50 16.22
CA LEU A 283 1.00 -3.66 15.58
C LEU A 283 -0.07 -3.20 16.54
N ARG A 284 -1.02 -2.45 16.02
CA ARG A 284 -2.13 -1.98 16.83
C ARG A 284 -3.14 -3.08 17.03
N GLU A 285 -3.80 -2.94 18.11
CA GLU A 285 -4.95 -3.65 18.61
C GLU A 285 -5.14 -5.14 18.33
N PRO A 286 -5.01 -5.89 19.39
CA PRO A 286 -4.26 -5.55 20.62
C PRO A 286 -2.78 -5.45 20.30
N VAL A 287 -1.99 -4.69 21.08
CA VAL A 287 -0.51 -4.71 20.97
C VAL A 287 -0.06 -6.16 21.06
N ARG A 288 0.46 -6.69 19.99
CA ARG A 288 0.79 -8.10 19.83
C ARG A 288 2.02 -8.28 18.95
N LYS A 289 2.65 -9.42 19.10
CA LYS A 289 3.69 -9.83 18.15
C LYS A 289 3.10 -10.01 16.75
N PRO A 290 3.86 -9.68 15.68
CA PRO A 290 3.42 -9.93 14.33
C PRO A 290 3.21 -11.43 14.08
N VAL A 291 2.18 -11.76 13.29
CA VAL A 291 1.96 -13.13 12.80
C VAL A 291 2.89 -13.43 11.62
N ILE A 292 3.34 -12.38 10.91
CA ILE A 292 4.38 -12.52 9.88
C ILE A 292 5.69 -12.93 10.53
N GLY A 293 6.38 -13.91 9.94
CA GLY A 293 7.74 -14.30 10.30
C GLY A 293 8.80 -13.34 9.74
N ALA A 294 10.07 -13.79 9.78
CA ALA A 294 11.18 -12.98 9.28
C ALA A 294 11.04 -12.62 7.79
N PHE A 295 11.49 -11.39 7.47
CA PHE A 295 11.60 -10.92 6.08
C PHE A 295 12.70 -9.88 5.93
N THR A 296 13.19 -9.69 4.70
CA THR A 296 14.14 -8.64 4.36
C THR A 296 13.53 -7.64 3.41
N PHE A 297 14.08 -6.43 3.39
CA PHE A 297 13.57 -5.37 2.52
C PHE A 297 14.67 -4.40 2.09
N GLU A 298 14.44 -3.77 0.93
CA GLU A 298 15.18 -2.60 0.47
C GLU A 298 14.24 -1.68 -0.28
N PHE A 299 14.15 -0.40 0.13
CA PHE A 299 13.36 0.63 -0.54
C PHE A 299 14.29 1.74 -1.00
N ARG A 300 14.26 2.05 -2.28
CA ARG A 300 15.03 3.09 -2.95
C ARG A 300 14.09 4.20 -3.38
N ALA A 301 14.43 5.45 -3.09
CA ALA A 301 13.59 6.60 -3.40
C ALA A 301 14.38 7.70 -4.14
N TRP A 302 13.69 8.42 -5.02
CA TRP A 302 14.27 9.49 -5.84
C TRP A 302 13.46 10.78 -5.71
N ASN A 303 14.19 11.90 -5.73
CA ASN A 303 13.62 13.23 -5.92
C ASN A 303 13.40 13.46 -7.42
N ARG A 304 12.16 13.30 -7.90
CA ARG A 304 11.84 13.38 -9.34
C ARG A 304 12.08 14.75 -9.99
N ASP A 305 12.32 15.78 -9.20
CA ASP A 305 12.46 17.15 -9.69
C ASP A 305 13.92 17.64 -9.70
N VAL A 306 14.84 16.84 -9.18
CA VAL A 306 16.25 17.18 -9.05
C VAL A 306 17.11 16.11 -9.73
N ALA A 307 17.85 16.49 -10.75
CA ALA A 307 18.88 15.64 -11.36
C ALA A 307 20.02 16.50 -11.92
N GLU A 308 21.20 15.90 -12.02
CA GLU A 308 22.42 16.56 -12.50
C GLU A 308 22.31 17.04 -13.96
N THR A 309 21.51 16.35 -14.77
CA THR A 309 21.26 16.72 -16.18
C THR A 309 19.80 16.49 -16.58
N LYS A 310 19.29 17.27 -17.56
CA LYS A 310 17.93 17.08 -18.12
C LYS A 310 17.74 15.70 -18.73
N SER A 311 18.76 15.11 -19.33
CA SER A 311 18.70 13.77 -19.92
C SER A 311 18.61 12.67 -18.85
N ALA A 312 19.44 12.74 -17.81
CA ALA A 312 19.40 11.82 -16.67
C ALA A 312 18.03 11.87 -15.97
N LEU A 313 17.48 13.08 -15.77
CA LEU A 313 16.15 13.27 -15.21
C LEU A 313 15.05 12.59 -16.04
N LYS A 314 15.12 12.71 -17.36
CA LYS A 314 14.14 12.08 -18.28
C LYS A 314 14.21 10.55 -18.20
N ASN A 315 15.40 9.98 -18.16
CA ASN A 315 15.58 8.53 -18.04
C ASN A 315 15.08 8.00 -16.70
N ILE A 316 15.47 8.64 -15.57
CA ILE A 316 15.00 8.26 -14.23
C ILE A 316 13.48 8.37 -14.15
N LYS A 317 12.86 9.45 -14.64
CA LYS A 317 11.39 9.60 -14.63
C LYS A 317 10.71 8.49 -15.41
N ARG A 318 11.21 8.16 -16.61
CA ARG A 318 10.67 7.07 -17.43
C ARG A 318 10.79 5.72 -16.72
N ASP A 319 11.97 5.41 -16.20
CA ASP A 319 12.24 4.12 -15.57
C ASP A 319 11.45 3.97 -14.24
N LEU A 320 11.26 5.06 -13.49
CA LEU A 320 10.39 5.06 -12.32
C LEU A 320 8.90 4.96 -12.67
N ASP A 321 8.47 5.54 -13.79
CA ASP A 321 7.08 5.40 -14.26
C ASP A 321 6.78 3.97 -14.75
N GLU A 322 7.81 3.23 -15.17
CA GLU A 322 7.68 1.83 -15.63
C GLU A 322 7.95 0.82 -14.51
N LEU A 323 8.90 1.09 -13.61
CA LEU A 323 9.40 0.15 -12.60
C LEU A 323 9.09 0.54 -11.16
N GLY A 324 8.46 1.70 -10.95
CA GLY A 324 8.06 2.17 -9.62
C GLY A 324 7.07 1.23 -8.94
N GLY A 325 7.10 1.25 -7.61
CA GLY A 325 6.28 0.43 -6.74
C GLY A 325 7.09 -0.58 -5.93
N ILE A 326 6.40 -1.25 -5.01
CA ILE A 326 7.01 -2.22 -4.10
C ILE A 326 6.63 -3.63 -4.52
N SER A 327 7.65 -4.43 -4.84
CA SER A 327 7.53 -5.84 -5.24
C SER A 327 7.73 -6.76 -4.07
N ILE A 328 6.96 -7.86 -4.02
CA ILE A 328 7.17 -8.95 -3.07
C ILE A 328 7.87 -10.09 -3.80
N TYR A 329 8.91 -10.62 -3.18
CA TYR A 329 9.66 -11.79 -3.63
C TYR A 329 9.50 -12.91 -2.62
N ARG A 330 9.14 -14.08 -3.10
CA ARG A 330 9.09 -15.30 -2.31
C ARG A 330 10.15 -16.27 -2.79
N ASP A 331 11.05 -16.67 -1.90
CA ASP A 331 12.19 -17.51 -2.25
C ASP A 331 12.89 -17.00 -3.52
N ASP A 332 13.15 -15.68 -3.57
CA ASP A 332 13.80 -14.91 -4.63
C ASP A 332 12.97 -14.70 -5.92
N PHE A 333 11.76 -15.25 -6.02
CA PHE A 333 10.86 -15.02 -7.15
C PHE A 333 9.75 -14.01 -6.84
N ARG A 334 9.51 -13.13 -7.79
CA ARG A 334 8.46 -12.11 -7.68
C ARG A 334 7.08 -12.74 -7.62
N VAL A 335 6.27 -12.27 -6.68
CA VAL A 335 4.85 -12.59 -6.56
C VAL A 335 4.05 -11.52 -7.29
N LEU A 336 3.38 -11.89 -8.39
CA LEU A 336 2.50 -10.99 -9.12
C LEU A 336 1.20 -10.77 -8.32
N PRO A 337 0.55 -9.58 -8.42
CA PRO A 337 0.90 -8.42 -9.25
C PRO A 337 1.71 -7.34 -8.49
N TYR A 338 2.27 -7.65 -7.32
CA TYR A 338 2.97 -6.66 -6.47
C TYR A 338 4.12 -5.98 -7.20
N GLY A 339 4.12 -4.63 -7.13
CA GLY A 339 5.09 -3.79 -7.82
C GLY A 339 4.80 -3.58 -9.31
N GLU A 340 3.66 -4.00 -9.85
CA GLU A 340 3.23 -3.58 -11.18
C GLU A 340 2.77 -2.13 -11.19
N LYS A 341 2.95 -1.45 -12.33
CA LYS A 341 2.67 -0.02 -12.51
C LYS A 341 1.28 0.41 -12.01
N LYS A 342 0.27 -0.44 -12.16
CA LYS A 342 -1.12 -0.15 -11.76
C LYS A 342 -1.49 -0.73 -10.38
N ASN A 343 -0.55 -1.38 -9.70
CA ASN A 343 -0.79 -2.04 -8.42
C ASN A 343 -0.15 -1.26 -7.27
N ASP A 344 -0.87 -0.28 -6.75
CA ASP A 344 -0.51 0.44 -5.52
C ASP A 344 -1.16 -0.24 -4.28
N TRP A 345 -0.72 -1.46 -3.98
CA TRP A 345 -1.28 -2.31 -2.92
C TRP A 345 -1.11 -1.76 -1.50
N LEU A 346 -0.18 -0.82 -1.31
CA LEU A 346 0.05 -0.10 -0.04
C LEU A 346 -0.66 1.24 0.02
N ARG A 347 -1.36 1.65 -1.07
CA ARG A 347 -2.03 2.95 -1.22
C ARG A 347 -1.09 4.14 -1.03
N LEU A 348 0.13 4.07 -1.56
CA LEU A 348 1.16 5.11 -1.43
C LEU A 348 0.73 6.42 -2.10
N ASP A 349 0.08 6.33 -3.26
CA ASP A 349 -0.41 7.51 -3.97
C ASP A 349 -1.50 8.23 -3.17
N LEU A 350 -2.41 7.50 -2.52
CA LEU A 350 -3.42 8.09 -1.64
C LEU A 350 -2.76 8.75 -0.41
N ARG A 351 -1.75 8.09 0.20
CA ARG A 351 -0.99 8.66 1.30
C ARG A 351 -0.30 9.98 0.88
N ARG A 352 0.24 10.04 -0.33
CA ARG A 352 0.86 11.24 -0.88
C ARG A 352 -0.16 12.34 -1.19
N VAL A 353 -1.33 12.02 -1.71
CA VAL A 353 -2.41 13.02 -1.91
C VAL A 353 -2.77 13.67 -0.57
N ASN A 354 -2.87 12.86 0.49
CA ASN A 354 -3.19 13.35 1.83
C ASN A 354 -2.06 14.15 2.49
N ASN A 355 -0.80 13.84 2.15
CA ASN A 355 0.38 14.53 2.68
C ASN A 355 1.47 14.66 1.60
N PRO A 356 1.34 15.62 0.68
CA PRO A 356 2.22 15.77 -0.49
C PRO A 356 3.64 16.18 -0.14
N THR A 357 3.84 16.80 1.02
CA THR A 357 5.13 17.35 1.45
C THR A 357 6.06 16.25 1.98
N MET A 358 5.53 15.31 2.74
CA MET A 358 6.32 14.29 3.42
C MET A 358 6.30 12.94 2.67
N ARG A 359 5.11 12.49 2.21
CA ARG A 359 4.92 11.13 1.68
C ARG A 359 5.49 10.92 0.29
N LEU A 360 5.93 9.71 0.03
CA LEU A 360 6.38 9.23 -1.28
C LEU A 360 5.22 8.59 -2.04
N SER A 361 5.10 8.87 -3.34
CA SER A 361 4.17 8.17 -4.23
C SER A 361 4.74 6.85 -4.72
N ASN A 362 3.86 5.98 -5.21
CA ASN A 362 4.23 4.68 -5.75
C ASN A 362 5.29 4.78 -6.88
N ASN A 363 5.24 5.83 -7.71
CA ASN A 363 6.20 6.07 -8.79
C ASN A 363 7.45 6.88 -8.36
N GLN A 364 7.66 7.13 -7.08
CA GLN A 364 8.90 7.72 -6.54
C GLN A 364 9.78 6.71 -5.82
N ILE A 365 9.31 5.48 -5.67
CA ILE A 365 9.96 4.43 -4.92
C ILE A 365 10.07 3.15 -5.76
N VAL A 366 11.18 2.45 -5.61
CA VAL A 366 11.33 1.07 -6.06
C VAL A 366 11.67 0.25 -4.84
N GLY A 367 10.80 -0.70 -4.51
CA GLY A 367 10.92 -1.48 -3.30
C GLY A 367 10.96 -2.98 -3.56
N TYR A 368 11.72 -3.66 -2.71
CA TYR A 368 11.92 -5.10 -2.72
C TYR A 368 11.67 -5.63 -1.32
N VAL A 369 10.71 -6.55 -1.18
CA VAL A 369 10.39 -7.25 0.07
C VAL A 369 10.58 -8.73 -0.19
N SER A 370 11.48 -9.38 0.55
CA SER A 370 11.77 -10.82 0.39
C SER A 370 11.28 -11.60 1.58
N VAL A 371 10.44 -12.59 1.33
CA VAL A 371 9.87 -13.50 2.32
C VAL A 371 10.21 -14.95 1.96
N GLY A 372 10.66 -15.74 2.92
CA GLY A 372 10.80 -17.17 2.76
C GLY A 372 9.48 -17.88 3.05
N LEU A 373 9.17 -18.93 2.29
CA LEU A 373 7.94 -19.70 2.49
C LEU A 373 7.98 -20.54 3.78
N ASP A 374 9.18 -21.02 4.17
CA ASP A 374 9.34 -21.81 5.40
C ASP A 374 9.18 -20.94 6.64
N GLU A 375 9.65 -19.69 6.60
CA GLU A 375 9.51 -18.69 7.67
C GLU A 375 8.09 -18.09 7.72
N ASN A 376 7.37 -18.09 6.60
CA ASN A 376 6.07 -17.43 6.44
C ASN A 376 5.00 -18.35 5.84
N PRO A 377 4.63 -19.48 6.48
CA PRO A 377 3.68 -20.47 5.93
C PRO A 377 2.25 -19.93 5.78
N ASP A 378 1.91 -18.84 6.50
CA ASP A 378 0.59 -18.20 6.47
C ASP A 378 0.42 -17.20 5.31
N LEU A 379 1.50 -16.83 4.62
CA LEU A 379 1.45 -16.07 3.38
C LEU A 379 1.23 -17.01 2.20
N LYS A 380 -0.01 -17.33 1.89
CA LYS A 380 -0.38 -18.25 0.80
C LYS A 380 -0.74 -17.52 -0.47
N ASP A 381 -0.28 -18.04 -1.62
CA ASP A 381 -0.65 -17.49 -2.92
C ASP A 381 -2.10 -17.82 -3.27
N GLN A 382 -2.77 -16.91 -3.96
CA GLN A 382 -4.08 -17.15 -4.54
C GLN A 382 -4.02 -18.23 -5.62
N SER A 383 -5.16 -18.86 -5.90
CA SER A 383 -5.23 -19.98 -6.83
C SER A 383 -4.89 -19.61 -8.28
N ASN A 384 -5.18 -18.36 -8.68
CA ASN A 384 -4.84 -17.79 -9.98
C ASN A 384 -3.40 -17.25 -10.06
N ARG A 385 -2.60 -17.34 -8.98
CA ARG A 385 -1.23 -16.78 -8.85
C ARG A 385 -1.12 -15.26 -8.99
N GLU A 386 -2.22 -14.56 -8.83
CA GLU A 386 -2.27 -13.10 -8.88
C GLU A 386 -2.51 -12.52 -7.49
N GLY A 387 -1.53 -12.67 -6.60
CA GLY A 387 -1.54 -12.11 -5.26
C GLY A 387 -1.41 -13.14 -4.13
N ILE A 388 -1.33 -12.60 -2.94
CA ILE A 388 -1.33 -13.32 -1.67
C ILE A 388 -2.76 -13.27 -1.12
N VAL A 389 -3.19 -14.36 -0.50
CA VAL A 389 -4.49 -14.44 0.18
C VAL A 389 -4.50 -13.44 1.34
N GLU A 390 -5.56 -12.63 1.45
CA GLU A 390 -5.74 -11.74 2.60
C GLU A 390 -5.80 -12.56 3.89
N SER A 391 -4.78 -12.39 4.71
CA SER A 391 -4.58 -13.06 6.00
C SER A 391 -4.08 -12.05 7.02
N GLN A 392 -4.09 -12.42 8.30
CA GLN A 392 -3.51 -11.56 9.32
C GLN A 392 -2.02 -11.33 9.09
N ALA A 393 -1.26 -12.36 8.67
CA ALA A 393 0.15 -12.23 8.34
C ALA A 393 0.40 -11.22 7.19
N PHE A 394 -0.47 -11.21 6.17
CA PHE A 394 -0.34 -10.24 5.08
C PHE A 394 -0.74 -8.81 5.51
N THR A 395 -1.72 -8.68 6.38
CA THR A 395 -2.08 -7.38 6.99
C THR A 395 -0.92 -6.84 7.82
N ASP A 396 -0.30 -7.67 8.64
CA ASP A 396 0.87 -7.31 9.45
C ASP A 396 2.04 -6.88 8.56
N LEU A 397 2.32 -7.61 7.48
CA LEU A 397 3.34 -7.23 6.50
C LEU A 397 3.09 -5.83 5.92
N LYS A 398 1.84 -5.54 5.53
CA LYS A 398 1.45 -4.21 5.00
C LYS A 398 1.73 -3.09 6.01
N GLU A 399 1.35 -3.29 7.26
CA GLU A 399 1.55 -2.29 8.32
C GLU A 399 3.04 -2.10 8.64
N MET A 400 3.81 -3.18 8.74
CA MET A 400 5.25 -3.08 9.01
C MET A 400 5.99 -2.38 7.87
N ILE A 401 5.66 -2.66 6.60
CA ILE A 401 6.25 -1.96 5.45
C ILE A 401 5.92 -0.46 5.49
N LYS A 402 4.67 -0.08 5.81
CA LYS A 402 4.30 1.33 5.95
C LYS A 402 5.08 2.03 7.07
N ASN A 403 5.32 1.35 8.19
CA ASN A 403 6.13 1.87 9.29
C ASN A 403 7.60 2.07 8.87
N ILE A 404 8.17 1.14 8.10
CA ILE A 404 9.52 1.27 7.52
C ILE A 404 9.60 2.47 6.57
N LEU A 405 8.63 2.59 5.66
CA LEU A 405 8.55 3.72 4.72
C LEU A 405 8.45 5.05 5.46
N ASN A 406 7.67 5.09 6.54
CA ASN A 406 7.52 6.27 7.37
C ASN A 406 8.86 6.77 7.93
N GLN A 407 9.79 5.87 8.30
CA GLN A 407 11.14 6.26 8.76
C GLN A 407 11.92 7.00 7.65
N VAL A 408 11.89 6.50 6.41
CA VAL A 408 12.52 7.20 5.26
C VAL A 408 11.88 8.56 5.02
N GLU A 409 10.57 8.62 5.07
CA GLU A 409 9.79 9.83 4.80
C GLU A 409 10.07 10.91 5.85
N GLN A 410 10.20 10.52 7.13
CA GLN A 410 10.59 11.41 8.24
C GLN A 410 12.00 11.94 8.05
N LYS A 411 12.99 11.06 7.86
CA LYS A 411 14.39 11.44 7.64
C LYS A 411 14.54 12.38 6.44
N ARG A 412 13.88 12.07 5.32
CA ARG A 412 13.88 12.92 4.14
C ARG A 412 13.26 14.28 4.42
N TYR A 413 12.21 14.36 5.23
CA TYR A 413 11.58 15.62 5.63
C TYR A 413 12.51 16.46 6.50
N GLU A 414 13.19 15.87 7.50
CA GLU A 414 14.17 16.52 8.38
C GLU A 414 15.36 17.10 7.62
N GLU A 415 15.83 16.41 6.57
CA GLU A 415 16.96 16.83 5.74
C GLU A 415 16.64 17.99 4.76
N ARG A 416 15.39 18.43 4.66
CA ARG A 416 15.03 19.55 3.79
C ARG A 416 15.74 20.83 4.25
N PRO A 417 16.22 21.68 3.28
CA PRO A 417 16.67 23.00 3.64
C PRO A 417 15.49 23.75 4.27
N ARG A 418 15.62 24.12 5.51
CA ARG A 418 14.72 25.09 6.13
C ARG A 418 15.24 26.47 5.71
N GLU A 419 14.39 27.32 5.15
CA GLU A 419 14.67 28.76 5.13
C GLU A 419 14.81 29.14 6.59
N SER A 420 16.00 29.67 6.96
CA SER A 420 16.30 30.07 8.31
C SER A 420 15.44 31.29 8.66
N ASP A 421 14.24 31.03 9.13
CA ASP A 421 13.46 32.01 9.87
C ASP A 421 13.99 32.06 11.31
N GLU A 422 15.07 32.74 11.51
CA GLU A 422 15.43 33.26 12.82
C GLU A 422 14.32 34.22 13.26
N GLY A 423 13.36 33.68 14.04
CA GLY A 423 12.38 34.52 14.76
C GLY A 423 10.90 34.30 14.50
N GLN A 424 10.47 33.18 13.89
CA GLN A 424 9.03 32.84 13.91
C GLN A 424 8.65 32.09 15.20
N SER A 425 8.57 32.83 16.30
CA SER A 425 7.57 32.55 17.32
C SER A 425 6.20 32.70 16.69
N GLN A 426 5.44 31.59 16.58
CA GLN A 426 3.96 31.50 16.44
C GLN A 426 3.19 32.74 15.96
N GLN A 427 3.76 33.52 15.02
CA GLN A 427 3.01 34.56 14.32
C GLN A 427 2.05 33.89 13.35
N GLY A 428 0.80 34.29 13.35
CA GLY A 428 -0.23 33.72 12.50
C GLY A 428 0.24 33.69 11.03
N LEU A 429 -0.10 32.64 10.30
CA LEU A 429 0.28 32.36 8.91
C LEU A 429 0.12 33.57 7.97
N PHE A 430 -0.61 34.63 8.40
CA PHE A 430 -0.99 35.80 7.63
C PHE A 430 -0.42 37.09 8.16
N ASP A 431 0.31 37.10 9.28
CA ASP A 431 0.84 38.35 9.89
C ASP A 431 1.92 39.02 9.03
N SER A 432 2.60 38.24 8.16
CA SER A 432 3.55 38.74 7.17
C SER A 432 2.90 39.42 5.95
N PHE A 433 1.58 39.28 5.75
CA PHE A 433 0.84 39.88 4.63
C PHE A 433 0.32 41.31 4.97
N SER A 434 1.16 42.13 5.55
CA SER A 434 0.84 43.56 5.85
C SER A 434 1.84 44.48 5.17
N ILE A 435 1.34 45.50 4.54
CA ILE A 435 2.17 46.60 3.98
C ILE A 435 2.23 47.81 4.92
N ALA A 436 1.91 47.61 6.21
CA ALA A 436 1.88 48.67 7.21
C ALA A 436 3.20 49.46 7.28
N SER A 437 4.34 48.78 7.22
CA SER A 437 5.67 49.40 7.18
C SER A 437 5.91 50.26 5.93
N VAL A 438 5.37 49.86 4.79
CA VAL A 438 5.43 50.61 3.53
C VAL A 438 4.49 51.81 3.62
N ALA A 439 3.31 51.64 4.21
CA ALA A 439 2.34 52.71 4.45
C ALA A 439 2.91 53.80 5.35
N GLU A 440 3.60 53.42 6.45
CA GLU A 440 4.26 54.35 7.37
C GLU A 440 5.43 55.13 6.72
N LEU A 441 6.22 54.48 5.87
CA LEU A 441 7.32 55.09 5.11
C LEU A 441 6.81 56.10 4.08
N VAL A 442 5.71 55.81 3.41
CA VAL A 442 5.09 56.72 2.43
C VAL A 442 4.40 57.90 3.15
N GLN A 443 3.75 57.63 4.27
CA GLN A 443 3.14 58.68 5.10
C GLN A 443 4.16 59.64 5.65
N THR A 444 5.39 59.18 5.97
CA THR A 444 6.49 60.03 6.46
C THR A 444 7.21 60.76 5.34
N LYS A 445 7.42 60.16 4.16
CA LYS A 445 8.22 60.75 3.08
C LYS A 445 7.39 61.48 2.01
N LEU A 446 6.12 61.13 1.82
CA LEU A 446 5.22 61.65 0.80
C LEU A 446 3.89 62.13 1.40
N ALA A 447 3.93 62.75 2.57
CA ALA A 447 2.74 63.20 3.31
C ALA A 447 1.79 64.14 2.51
N ASN A 448 2.28 64.79 1.47
CA ASN A 448 1.52 65.70 0.61
C ASN A 448 0.97 65.04 -0.68
N ASP A 449 1.30 63.79 -0.95
CA ASP A 449 0.85 63.08 -2.14
C ASP A 449 -0.41 62.26 -1.81
N LYS A 450 -1.57 62.91 -1.98
CA LYS A 450 -2.88 62.32 -1.73
C LYS A 450 -3.20 61.11 -2.61
N GLU A 451 -2.58 61.05 -3.80
CA GLU A 451 -2.83 59.94 -4.76
C GLU A 451 -2.05 58.71 -4.34
N ALA A 452 -0.79 58.86 -3.93
CA ALA A 452 0.02 57.73 -3.39
C ALA A 452 -0.57 57.17 -2.11
N LEU A 453 -1.06 57.98 -1.18
CA LEU A 453 -1.73 57.56 0.05
C LEU A 453 -3.05 56.80 -0.25
N ALA A 454 -3.84 57.23 -1.24
CA ALA A 454 -5.07 56.56 -1.63
C ALA A 454 -4.81 55.20 -2.29
N ILE A 455 -3.75 55.06 -3.10
CA ILE A 455 -3.34 53.78 -3.72
C ILE A 455 -2.90 52.80 -2.65
N ILE A 456 -2.13 53.20 -1.66
CA ILE A 456 -1.68 52.31 -0.57
C ILE A 456 -2.85 51.84 0.28
N ALA A 457 -3.74 52.75 0.70
CA ALA A 457 -4.93 52.41 1.47
C ALA A 457 -5.85 51.39 0.70
N LYS A 458 -6.00 51.59 -0.62
CA LYS A 458 -6.75 50.66 -1.49
C LYS A 458 -6.05 49.31 -1.61
N THR A 459 -4.73 49.28 -1.72
CA THR A 459 -3.94 48.06 -1.82
C THR A 459 -3.97 47.29 -0.50
N GLU A 460 -3.84 47.95 0.64
CA GLU A 460 -3.95 47.33 1.96
C GLU A 460 -5.34 46.75 2.20
N THR A 461 -6.41 47.45 1.82
CA THR A 461 -7.78 46.94 1.88
C THR A 461 -7.95 45.69 1.00
N ALA A 462 -7.36 45.69 -0.20
CA ALA A 462 -7.43 44.51 -1.11
C ALA A 462 -6.64 43.33 -0.56
N ILE A 463 -5.47 43.52 0.05
CA ILE A 463 -4.69 42.50 0.71
C ILE A 463 -5.48 41.91 1.89
N GLN A 464 -6.03 42.72 2.77
CA GLN A 464 -6.83 42.28 3.92
C GLN A 464 -8.09 41.48 3.48
N GLN A 465 -8.76 41.92 2.42
CA GLN A 465 -9.88 41.19 1.84
C GLN A 465 -9.44 39.82 1.24
N GLY A 466 -8.26 39.80 0.62
CA GLY A 466 -7.63 38.56 0.09
C GLY A 466 -7.31 37.57 1.21
N VAL A 467 -6.63 38.04 2.25
CA VAL A 467 -6.30 37.28 3.46
C VAL A 467 -7.56 36.71 4.10
N LYS A 468 -8.60 37.53 4.29
CA LYS A 468 -9.88 37.06 4.86
C LYS A 468 -10.53 35.96 4.04
N LYS A 469 -10.53 36.06 2.70
CA LYS A 469 -11.04 35.01 1.82
C LYS A 469 -10.26 33.70 1.95
N ILE A 470 -8.92 33.79 2.07
CA ILE A 470 -8.06 32.61 2.26
C ILE A 470 -8.33 31.99 3.64
N GLN A 471 -8.47 32.78 4.69
CA GLN A 471 -8.83 32.32 6.03
C GLN A 471 -10.19 31.60 6.04
N ASP A 472 -11.21 32.12 5.35
CA ASP A 472 -12.52 31.48 5.21
C ASP A 472 -12.44 30.11 4.49
N VAL A 473 -11.59 30.02 3.46
CA VAL A 473 -11.34 28.76 2.74
C VAL A 473 -10.60 27.76 3.62
N LEU A 474 -9.57 28.19 4.35
CA LEU A 474 -8.82 27.35 5.28
C LEU A 474 -9.70 26.87 6.45
N ALA A 475 -10.56 27.73 6.99
CA ALA A 475 -11.50 27.33 8.03
C ALA A 475 -12.46 26.22 7.55
N ARG A 476 -12.93 26.29 6.29
CA ARG A 476 -13.71 25.19 5.68
C ARG A 476 -12.88 23.92 5.53
N TYR A 477 -11.63 24.04 5.10
CA TYR A 477 -10.73 22.88 4.92
C TYR A 477 -10.40 22.21 6.26
N ARG A 478 -10.16 22.99 7.32
CA ARG A 478 -9.96 22.49 8.69
C ARG A 478 -11.14 21.65 9.17
N ARG A 479 -12.38 22.18 8.98
CA ARG A 479 -13.61 21.43 9.36
C ARG A 479 -13.75 20.13 8.59
N LEU A 480 -13.43 20.12 7.30
CA LEU A 480 -13.44 18.89 6.48
C LEU A 480 -12.38 17.89 6.93
N SER A 481 -11.19 18.37 7.32
CA SER A 481 -10.12 17.51 7.84
C SER A 481 -10.52 16.86 9.15
N THR A 482 -11.10 17.62 10.09
CA THR A 482 -11.58 17.10 11.37
C THR A 482 -12.78 16.15 11.19
N LEU A 483 -13.67 16.45 10.24
CA LEU A 483 -14.75 15.54 9.86
C LEU A 483 -14.19 14.21 9.32
N GLY A 484 -13.09 14.26 8.57
CA GLY A 484 -12.39 13.06 8.10
C GLY A 484 -11.90 12.16 9.23
N LEU A 485 -11.39 12.75 10.33
CA LEU A 485 -10.98 12.00 11.52
C LEU A 485 -12.18 11.37 12.27
N LEU A 486 -13.35 12.01 12.21
CA LEU A 486 -14.58 11.51 12.85
C LEU A 486 -15.30 10.46 12.01
N ILE A 487 -15.08 10.43 10.69
CA ILE A 487 -15.77 9.50 9.77
C ILE A 487 -15.54 8.05 10.16
N ASP A 488 -14.31 7.67 10.52
CA ASP A 488 -13.98 6.29 10.88
C ASP A 488 -14.73 5.84 12.13
N VAL A 489 -14.79 6.71 13.15
CA VAL A 489 -15.57 6.47 14.40
C VAL A 489 -17.06 6.32 14.09
N ILE A 490 -17.57 7.20 13.25
CA ILE A 490 -18.98 7.22 12.88
C ILE A 490 -19.36 5.99 12.06
N LEU A 491 -18.52 5.59 11.09
CA LEU A 491 -18.78 4.41 10.27
C LEU A 491 -18.70 3.13 11.11
N HIS A 492 -17.72 3.04 12.02
CA HIS A 492 -17.58 1.91 12.91
C HIS A 492 -18.80 1.76 13.81
N ASP A 493 -19.17 2.82 14.55
CA ASP A 493 -20.29 2.79 15.47
C ASP A 493 -21.64 2.72 14.75
N GLY A 494 -21.79 3.46 13.65
CA GLY A 494 -22.97 3.39 12.80
C GLY A 494 -23.23 2.00 12.24
N ASN A 495 -22.19 1.31 11.78
CA ASN A 495 -22.30 -0.08 11.29
C ASN A 495 -22.65 -1.06 12.41
N ASN A 496 -22.13 -0.89 13.62
CA ASN A 496 -22.48 -1.71 14.78
C ASN A 496 -23.97 -1.56 15.14
N PHE A 497 -24.51 -0.33 15.13
CA PHE A 497 -25.92 -0.09 15.38
C PHE A 497 -26.82 -0.60 14.26
N LEU A 498 -26.41 -0.45 13.00
CA LEU A 498 -27.12 -1.04 11.85
C LEU A 498 -27.15 -2.56 11.94
N ALA A 499 -26.03 -3.21 12.27
CA ALA A 499 -25.96 -4.65 12.46
C ALA A 499 -26.89 -5.11 13.60
N THR A 500 -27.01 -4.35 14.68
CA THR A 500 -27.96 -4.63 15.77
C THR A 500 -29.41 -4.51 15.29
N ILE A 501 -29.74 -3.45 14.56
CA ILE A 501 -31.08 -3.26 13.99
C ILE A 501 -31.41 -4.38 13.01
N ASP A 502 -30.49 -4.76 12.11
CA ASP A 502 -30.69 -5.85 11.15
C ASP A 502 -30.88 -7.20 11.84
N SER A 503 -30.09 -7.48 12.89
CA SER A 503 -30.24 -8.67 13.71
C SER A 503 -31.63 -8.76 14.35
N GLU A 504 -32.09 -7.66 14.97
CA GLU A 504 -33.39 -7.59 15.64
C GLU A 504 -34.55 -7.69 14.65
N VAL A 505 -34.42 -7.08 13.46
CA VAL A 505 -35.40 -7.21 12.36
C VAL A 505 -35.47 -8.68 11.87
N HIS A 506 -34.33 -9.35 11.75
CA HIS A 506 -34.28 -10.75 11.35
C HIS A 506 -34.95 -11.66 12.38
N LEU A 507 -34.67 -11.45 13.67
CA LEU A 507 -35.29 -12.18 14.78
C LEU A 507 -36.81 -11.94 14.83
N LEU A 508 -37.23 -10.68 14.70
CA LEU A 508 -38.64 -10.30 14.61
C LEU A 508 -39.36 -11.00 13.45
N SER A 509 -38.70 -11.03 12.28
CA SER A 509 -39.24 -11.70 11.09
C SER A 509 -39.44 -13.20 11.32
N LYS A 510 -38.49 -13.86 12.01
CA LYS A 510 -38.61 -15.26 12.40
C LYS A 510 -39.74 -15.52 13.38
N GLU A 511 -39.92 -14.62 14.37
CA GLU A 511 -41.01 -14.75 15.33
C GLU A 511 -42.39 -14.54 14.69
N VAL A 512 -42.50 -13.55 13.78
CA VAL A 512 -43.76 -13.32 13.03
C VAL A 512 -44.10 -14.49 12.08
N ALA A 513 -43.08 -15.19 11.56
CA ALA A 513 -43.29 -16.36 10.68
C ALA A 513 -43.74 -17.62 11.43
N LYS A 514 -43.64 -17.66 12.76
CA LYS A 514 -44.11 -18.77 13.59
C LYS A 514 -45.63 -18.62 13.85
N LYS A 515 -46.40 -19.70 13.72
CA LYS A 515 -47.83 -19.74 13.95
C LYS A 515 -48.24 -19.36 15.42
N ASP A 516 -47.33 -19.50 16.37
CA ASP A 516 -47.49 -19.14 17.78
C ASP A 516 -46.50 -18.01 18.12
N SER A 517 -46.82 -16.78 17.73
CA SER A 517 -46.01 -15.60 18.01
C SER A 517 -46.14 -15.21 19.49
N TYR A 518 -44.99 -15.06 20.17
CA TYR A 518 -44.94 -14.58 21.56
C TYR A 518 -44.97 -13.05 21.61
N PRO A 519 -46.04 -12.40 22.12
CA PRO A 519 -46.13 -10.93 22.11
C PRO A 519 -44.99 -10.23 22.85
N ASN A 520 -44.38 -10.88 23.85
CA ASN A 520 -43.28 -10.33 24.62
C ASN A 520 -41.96 -10.28 23.85
N ALA A 521 -41.65 -11.32 23.08
CA ALA A 521 -40.44 -11.33 22.22
C ALA A 521 -40.50 -10.23 21.14
N VAL A 522 -41.68 -10.04 20.53
CA VAL A 522 -41.91 -8.97 19.56
C VAL A 522 -41.72 -7.57 20.18
N LYS A 523 -42.21 -7.37 21.41
CA LYS A 523 -42.02 -6.11 22.15
C LYS A 523 -40.56 -5.84 22.48
N GLU A 524 -39.79 -6.88 22.83
CA GLU A 524 -38.38 -6.78 23.13
C GLU A 524 -37.57 -6.40 21.89
N HIS A 525 -37.79 -7.05 20.74
CA HIS A 525 -37.15 -6.70 19.46
C HIS A 525 -37.48 -5.27 19.02
N ILE A 526 -38.74 -4.82 19.15
CA ILE A 526 -39.14 -3.43 18.88
C ILE A 526 -38.42 -2.45 19.80
N LYS A 527 -38.27 -2.79 21.10
CA LYS A 527 -37.54 -1.97 22.06
C LYS A 527 -36.09 -1.80 21.64
N ASN A 528 -35.40 -2.90 21.30
CA ASN A 528 -33.99 -2.91 20.90
C ASN A 528 -33.77 -2.12 19.60
N ILE A 529 -34.65 -2.26 18.61
CA ILE A 529 -34.64 -1.45 17.38
C ILE A 529 -34.79 0.05 17.69
N ASN A 530 -35.70 0.42 18.59
CA ASN A 530 -35.89 1.82 18.99
C ASN A 530 -34.70 2.39 19.75
N GLU A 531 -34.04 1.58 20.59
CA GLU A 531 -32.81 1.97 21.28
C GLU A 531 -31.67 2.18 20.29
N GLY A 532 -31.44 1.27 19.35
CA GLY A 532 -30.48 1.43 18.28
C GLY A 532 -30.72 2.70 17.45
N ARG A 533 -31.96 2.97 17.07
CA ARG A 533 -32.35 4.20 16.38
C ARG A 533 -32.04 5.48 17.16
N LYS A 534 -32.29 5.48 18.50
CA LYS A 534 -31.99 6.62 19.38
C LYS A 534 -30.49 6.90 19.43
N VAL A 535 -29.67 5.85 19.55
CA VAL A 535 -28.21 5.96 19.59
C VAL A 535 -27.69 6.51 18.25
N LEU A 536 -28.18 6.00 17.13
CA LEU A 536 -27.83 6.52 15.79
C LEU A 536 -28.18 8.01 15.63
N ALA A 537 -29.36 8.42 16.08
CA ALA A 537 -29.80 9.82 16.05
C ALA A 537 -28.91 10.73 16.95
N GLN A 538 -28.46 10.23 18.11
CA GLN A 538 -27.51 10.95 18.95
C GLN A 538 -26.13 11.09 18.28
N LEU A 539 -25.67 10.05 17.60
CA LEU A 539 -24.42 10.04 16.84
C LEU A 539 -24.43 11.13 15.75
N PHE A 540 -25.48 11.19 14.94
CA PHE A 540 -25.66 12.22 13.93
C PHE A 540 -25.71 13.63 14.51
N LYS A 541 -26.38 13.82 15.65
CA LYS A 541 -26.44 15.11 16.34
C LYS A 541 -25.07 15.59 16.84
N ARG A 542 -24.18 14.66 17.24
CA ARG A 542 -22.81 14.97 17.67
C ARG A 542 -21.90 15.41 16.52
N ILE A 543 -22.19 15.00 15.27
CA ILE A 543 -21.44 15.37 14.07
C ILE A 543 -21.89 16.73 13.51
N GLU A 544 -23.12 17.14 13.82
CA GLU A 544 -23.72 18.37 13.31
C GLU A 544 -22.81 19.62 13.44
N PRO A 545 -22.03 19.82 14.53
CA PRO A 545 -21.09 20.95 14.65
C PRO A 545 -19.99 20.96 13.59
N PHE A 546 -19.60 19.78 13.07
CA PHE A 546 -18.51 19.62 12.07
C PHE A 546 -19.01 19.62 10.62
N GLY A 547 -20.31 19.55 10.40
CA GLY A 547 -20.98 19.39 9.11
C GLY A 547 -21.13 20.66 8.27
N GLY A 548 -20.04 21.40 7.98
CA GLY A 548 -20.01 22.42 6.91
C GLY A 548 -20.86 23.68 7.15
N ARG A 549 -21.36 23.94 8.35
CA ARG A 549 -22.03 25.20 8.68
C ARG A 549 -21.06 26.40 8.57
N LYS A 550 -21.56 27.59 8.25
CA LYS A 550 -20.80 28.83 8.40
C LYS A 550 -20.29 28.94 9.84
N ARG A 551 -19.05 29.46 10.04
CA ARG A 551 -18.47 29.78 11.34
C ARG A 551 -19.52 30.44 12.22
N GLY A 552 -19.75 29.92 13.44
CA GLY A 552 -20.61 30.54 14.44
C GLY A 552 -19.98 31.82 14.97
N GLN A 553 -20.77 32.63 15.70
CA GLN A 553 -20.17 33.75 16.43
C GLN A 553 -19.59 33.21 17.75
N PRO A 554 -18.41 33.69 18.18
CA PRO A 554 -17.84 33.35 19.47
C PRO A 554 -18.81 33.70 20.60
N LYS A 555 -19.06 32.74 21.50
CA LYS A 555 -19.91 32.86 22.69
C LYS A 555 -19.16 32.33 23.90
N ASP A 556 -19.62 32.69 25.08
CA ASP A 556 -19.07 32.19 26.32
C ASP A 556 -19.50 30.73 26.53
N ILE A 557 -18.52 29.82 26.62
CA ILE A 557 -18.69 28.38 26.70
C ILE A 557 -17.91 27.85 27.89
N ILE A 558 -18.50 26.93 28.64
CA ILE A 558 -17.82 26.20 29.71
C ILE A 558 -16.88 25.18 29.06
N ILE A 559 -15.56 25.36 29.23
CA ILE A 559 -14.56 24.55 28.56
C ILE A 559 -14.59 23.09 29.00
N GLU A 560 -14.89 22.84 30.25
CA GLU A 560 -15.00 21.48 30.80
C GLU A 560 -16.16 20.71 30.18
N ASP A 561 -17.29 21.38 29.89
CA ASP A 561 -18.42 20.76 29.22
C ASP A 561 -18.05 20.35 27.75
N ALA A 562 -17.29 21.19 27.07
CA ALA A 562 -16.79 20.87 25.72
C ALA A 562 -15.84 19.68 25.75
N ILE A 563 -14.90 19.61 26.70
CA ILE A 563 -14.00 18.47 26.90
C ILE A 563 -14.80 17.20 27.17
N ALA A 564 -15.76 17.26 28.14
CA ALA A 564 -16.59 16.10 28.48
C ALA A 564 -17.41 15.59 27.28
N ASN A 565 -17.92 16.49 26.43
CA ASN A 565 -18.66 16.14 25.22
C ASN A 565 -17.76 15.39 24.21
N VAL A 566 -16.50 15.81 24.04
CA VAL A 566 -15.54 15.14 23.17
C VAL A 566 -15.21 13.75 23.72
N PHE A 567 -14.92 13.59 24.99
CA PHE A 567 -14.66 12.28 25.60
C PHE A 567 -15.87 11.35 25.51
N ALA A 568 -17.08 11.88 25.68
CA ALA A 568 -18.30 11.11 25.51
C ALA A 568 -18.52 10.65 24.05
N LEU A 569 -18.02 11.40 23.06
CA LEU A 569 -18.06 11.00 21.64
C LEU A 569 -17.19 9.75 21.39
N TYR A 570 -16.02 9.67 22.02
CA TYR A 570 -15.04 8.58 21.87
C TYR A 570 -15.14 7.50 22.95
N LYS A 571 -16.27 7.42 23.65
CA LYS A 571 -16.44 6.50 24.79
C LYS A 571 -16.19 5.04 24.39
N ASN A 572 -16.68 4.61 23.22
CA ASN A 572 -16.55 3.24 22.77
C ASN A 572 -15.08 2.87 22.49
N GLU A 573 -14.32 3.78 21.87
CA GLU A 573 -12.88 3.60 21.61
C GLU A 573 -12.09 3.58 22.92
N LEU A 574 -12.37 4.50 23.83
CA LEU A 574 -11.73 4.54 25.14
C LEU A 574 -11.94 3.24 25.92
N GLU A 575 -13.17 2.71 25.93
CA GLU A 575 -13.51 1.43 26.56
C GLU A 575 -12.84 0.24 25.85
N LYS A 576 -12.89 0.21 24.53
CA LYS A 576 -12.30 -0.84 23.68
C LYS A 576 -10.80 -0.96 23.93
N PHE A 577 -10.09 0.16 24.03
CA PHE A 577 -8.65 0.22 24.26
C PHE A 577 -8.24 0.20 25.73
N HIS A 578 -9.20 0.05 26.65
CA HIS A 578 -8.99 0.08 28.10
C HIS A 578 -8.21 1.31 28.56
N ILE A 579 -8.59 2.50 28.03
CA ILE A 579 -7.97 3.76 28.39
C ILE A 579 -8.75 4.38 29.56
N THR A 580 -8.05 4.62 30.66
CA THR A 580 -8.59 5.37 31.81
C THR A 580 -8.33 6.86 31.60
N TYR A 581 -9.26 7.71 32.05
CA TYR A 581 -9.11 9.15 31.90
C TYR A 581 -9.61 9.93 33.09
N THR A 582 -8.98 11.06 33.35
CA THR A 582 -9.37 12.03 34.40
C THR A 582 -9.74 13.35 33.75
N LEU A 583 -10.94 13.86 33.99
CA LEU A 583 -11.43 15.13 33.46
C LEU A 583 -11.57 16.17 34.58
N PRO A 584 -11.40 17.49 34.27
CA PRO A 584 -11.57 18.57 35.24
C PRO A 584 -13.05 18.71 35.65
N THR A 585 -13.27 19.03 36.91
CA THR A 585 -14.61 19.23 37.51
C THR A 585 -14.95 20.69 37.74
N SER A 586 -14.02 21.63 37.51
CA SER A 586 -14.22 23.07 37.57
C SER A 586 -15.22 23.54 36.50
N LYS A 587 -15.58 24.82 36.51
CA LYS A 587 -16.41 25.45 35.47
C LYS A 587 -15.79 26.78 35.11
N ASN A 588 -15.12 26.81 33.94
CA ASN A 588 -14.45 27.97 33.43
C ASN A 588 -15.00 28.37 32.08
N GLU A 589 -15.31 29.64 31.89
CA GLU A 589 -15.82 30.18 30.63
C GLU A 589 -14.69 30.66 29.74
N VAL A 590 -14.78 30.34 28.44
CA VAL A 590 -13.93 30.85 27.37
C VAL A 590 -14.81 31.33 26.23
N ARG A 591 -14.44 32.46 25.61
CA ARG A 591 -15.17 33.05 24.47
C ARG A 591 -14.65 32.55 23.14
N ILE A 592 -15.31 31.56 22.58
CA ILE A 592 -14.90 30.81 21.36
C ILE A 592 -16.13 30.27 20.62
N ASP A 593 -15.98 29.89 19.34
CA ASP A 593 -16.98 29.06 18.65
C ASP A 593 -16.96 27.64 19.20
N ASP A 594 -18.13 27.08 19.51
CA ASP A 594 -18.29 25.76 20.12
C ASP A 594 -17.70 24.64 19.26
N GLY A 595 -17.92 24.68 17.93
CA GLY A 595 -17.34 23.69 17.02
C GLY A 595 -15.82 23.77 16.93
N GLU A 596 -15.24 24.97 17.00
CA GLU A 596 -13.80 25.17 16.99
C GLU A 596 -13.15 24.71 18.30
N LEU A 597 -13.80 24.94 19.45
CA LEU A 597 -13.33 24.44 20.74
C LEU A 597 -13.36 22.90 20.79
N GLN A 598 -14.44 22.28 20.32
CA GLN A 598 -14.51 20.82 20.22
C GLN A 598 -13.47 20.26 19.26
N MET A 599 -13.18 20.96 18.15
CA MET A 599 -12.17 20.57 17.15
C MET A 599 -10.77 20.52 17.76
N ILE A 600 -10.41 21.46 18.65
CA ILE A 600 -9.15 21.45 19.40
C ILE A 600 -9.01 20.13 20.17
N PHE A 601 -10.01 19.77 20.99
CA PHE A 601 -9.93 18.58 21.83
C PHE A 601 -10.07 17.27 21.07
N VAL A 602 -10.82 17.24 19.96
CA VAL A 602 -10.86 16.09 19.06
C VAL A 602 -9.48 15.76 18.48
N ASN A 603 -8.75 16.77 18.00
CA ASN A 603 -7.41 16.54 17.44
C ASN A 603 -6.41 16.04 18.51
N LEU A 604 -6.47 16.57 19.74
CA LEU A 604 -5.62 16.10 20.83
C LEU A 604 -5.97 14.68 21.25
N LEU A 605 -7.26 14.40 21.46
CA LEU A 605 -7.73 13.07 21.87
C LEU A 605 -7.40 12.01 20.81
N GLN A 606 -7.60 12.29 19.53
CA GLN A 606 -7.24 11.41 18.43
C GLN A 606 -5.73 11.11 18.36
N ASN A 607 -4.89 12.10 18.71
CA ASN A 607 -3.47 11.87 18.81
C ASN A 607 -3.13 10.93 19.98
N SER A 608 -3.68 11.16 21.15
CA SER A 608 -3.44 10.29 22.32
C SER A 608 -3.98 8.88 22.11
N LEU A 609 -5.21 8.71 21.58
CA LEU A 609 -5.76 7.40 21.25
C LEU A 609 -4.82 6.58 20.37
N TYR A 610 -4.33 7.20 19.29
CA TYR A 610 -3.42 6.54 18.37
C TYR A 610 -2.15 6.02 19.05
N TRP A 611 -1.49 6.85 19.85
CA TRP A 611 -0.21 6.51 20.46
C TRP A 611 -0.36 5.59 21.66
N LEU A 612 -1.47 5.69 22.38
CA LEU A 612 -1.79 4.78 23.47
C LEU A 612 -2.06 3.36 22.99
N GLU A 613 -2.56 3.16 21.76
CA GLU A 613 -2.67 1.83 21.16
C GLU A 613 -1.32 1.10 21.05
N THR A 614 -0.20 1.83 20.94
CA THR A 614 1.14 1.26 20.86
C THR A 614 1.76 0.91 22.22
N VAL A 615 1.08 1.25 23.34
CA VAL A 615 1.56 1.00 24.70
C VAL A 615 0.96 -0.28 25.24
N SER A 616 1.83 -1.16 25.79
CA SER A 616 1.42 -2.44 26.41
C SER A 616 1.07 -2.34 27.90
N SER A 617 1.42 -1.23 28.55
CA SER A 617 1.12 -0.94 29.96
C SER A 617 -0.25 -0.29 30.14
N GLU A 618 -0.59 0.09 31.36
CA GLU A 618 -1.78 0.87 31.67
C GLU A 618 -1.84 2.16 30.82
N ARG A 619 -2.98 2.44 30.22
CA ARG A 619 -3.20 3.57 29.31
C ARG A 619 -4.02 4.65 29.98
N LYS A 620 -3.46 5.86 30.05
CA LYS A 620 -4.07 6.99 30.77
C LYS A 620 -4.08 8.27 29.96
N ILE A 621 -5.15 9.06 30.13
CA ILE A 621 -5.25 10.45 29.69
C ILE A 621 -5.67 11.30 30.88
N GLU A 622 -5.01 12.42 31.07
CA GLU A 622 -5.36 13.38 32.12
C GLU A 622 -5.52 14.78 31.53
N VAL A 623 -6.64 15.44 31.85
CA VAL A 623 -6.90 16.81 31.42
C VAL A 623 -7.09 17.68 32.67
N LEU A 624 -6.25 18.69 32.79
CA LEU A 624 -6.29 19.68 33.86
C LEU A 624 -6.71 21.04 33.35
N VAL A 625 -7.48 21.79 34.08
CA VAL A 625 -7.83 23.17 33.80
C VAL A 625 -7.38 24.03 34.97
N GLU A 626 -6.50 24.98 34.69
CA GLU A 626 -5.96 25.91 35.69
C GLU A 626 -6.35 27.33 35.32
N ARG A 627 -6.81 28.11 36.27
CA ARG A 627 -7.22 29.50 36.11
C ARG A 627 -6.38 30.42 36.96
N THR A 628 -5.83 31.44 36.38
CA THR A 628 -5.27 32.61 37.06
C THR A 628 -6.11 33.86 36.78
N ASP A 629 -5.80 34.98 37.39
CA ASP A 629 -6.54 36.21 37.14
C ASP A 629 -6.57 36.66 35.67
N ASN A 630 -5.52 36.36 34.90
CA ASN A 630 -5.36 36.83 33.55
C ASN A 630 -5.43 35.74 32.48
N GLU A 631 -5.33 34.45 32.86
CA GLU A 631 -5.19 33.37 31.92
C GLU A 631 -5.98 32.14 32.35
N LEU A 632 -6.50 31.39 31.35
CA LEU A 632 -7.07 30.08 31.50
C LEU A 632 -6.19 29.08 30.73
N SER A 633 -5.61 28.12 31.44
CA SER A 633 -4.74 27.08 30.84
C SER A 633 -5.42 25.71 30.91
N VAL A 634 -5.32 24.96 29.82
CA VAL A 634 -5.70 23.56 29.75
C VAL A 634 -4.45 22.73 29.47
N ILE A 635 -4.17 21.76 30.33
CA ILE A 635 -3.09 20.80 30.14
C ILE A 635 -3.72 19.47 29.74
N PHE A 636 -3.41 18.99 28.54
CA PHE A 636 -3.87 17.71 28.01
C PHE A 636 -2.68 16.74 27.94
N SER A 637 -2.71 15.67 28.70
CA SER A 637 -1.57 14.77 28.90
C SER A 637 -1.98 13.32 28.67
N ASP A 638 -1.07 12.54 28.09
CA ASP A 638 -1.18 11.08 27.97
C ASP A 638 0.09 10.38 28.47
N ASN A 639 0.03 9.09 28.75
CA ASN A 639 1.16 8.27 29.09
C ASN A 639 1.63 7.40 27.91
N GLY A 640 1.51 7.88 26.70
CA GLY A 640 2.00 7.27 25.48
C GLY A 640 3.54 7.28 25.40
N PRO A 641 4.13 6.96 24.22
CA PRO A 641 5.58 6.89 24.04
C PRO A 641 6.29 8.26 24.09
N GLY A 642 5.54 9.36 24.26
CA GLY A 642 6.07 10.72 24.23
C GLY A 642 6.48 11.17 22.81
N ILE A 643 7.15 12.32 22.76
CA ILE A 643 7.62 12.92 21.51
C ILE A 643 9.15 12.95 21.53
N LYS A 644 9.78 12.41 20.46
CA LYS A 644 11.23 12.39 20.30
C LYS A 644 11.79 13.81 20.28
N GLU A 645 12.94 14.07 20.89
CA GLU A 645 13.56 15.40 20.93
C GLU A 645 13.74 16.01 19.53
N GLU A 646 14.15 15.19 18.55
CA GLU A 646 14.30 15.59 17.15
C GLU A 646 13.01 16.11 16.49
N HIS A 647 11.86 15.70 17.00
CA HIS A 647 10.55 16.07 16.46
C HIS A 647 9.88 17.24 17.20
N GLN A 648 10.29 17.57 18.44
CA GLN A 648 9.60 18.56 19.29
C GLN A 648 9.44 19.93 18.63
N GLN A 649 10.41 20.34 17.80
CA GLN A 649 10.37 21.61 17.08
C GLN A 649 9.49 21.59 15.81
N ILE A 650 9.22 20.41 15.25
CA ILE A 650 8.54 20.26 13.95
C ILE A 650 7.16 19.62 14.03
N ILE A 651 6.72 19.20 15.23
CA ILE A 651 5.38 18.57 15.40
C ILE A 651 4.24 19.53 15.06
N PHE A 652 4.47 20.82 15.09
CA PHE A 652 3.47 21.86 14.76
C PHE A 652 3.49 22.24 13.28
N ASP A 653 4.53 21.83 12.52
CA ASP A 653 4.65 22.15 11.10
C ASP A 653 3.52 21.48 10.29
N PRO A 654 2.92 22.19 9.33
CA PRO A 654 1.93 21.61 8.45
C PRO A 654 2.48 20.38 7.70
N TYR A 655 1.67 19.33 7.64
CA TYR A 655 2.00 18.06 6.98
C TYR A 655 3.12 17.24 7.65
N PHE A 656 3.66 17.62 8.79
CA PHE A 656 4.50 16.73 9.57
C PHE A 656 3.66 15.70 10.32
N SER A 657 4.00 14.42 10.20
CA SER A 657 3.33 13.33 10.92
C SER A 657 4.22 12.14 11.11
N THR A 658 4.32 11.66 12.33
CA THR A 658 4.98 10.41 12.67
C THR A 658 4.06 9.19 12.49
N ARG A 659 2.77 9.38 12.22
CA ARG A 659 1.83 8.31 11.85
C ARG A 659 2.03 7.92 10.39
N PRO A 660 2.10 6.62 10.02
CA PRO A 660 2.29 6.19 8.64
C PRO A 660 1.25 6.72 7.64
N ASP A 661 -0.01 6.78 8.05
CA ASP A 661 -1.14 7.28 7.24
C ASP A 661 -1.62 8.66 7.68
N GLY A 662 -0.87 9.35 8.55
CA GLY A 662 -1.23 10.66 9.09
C GLY A 662 -1.08 11.79 8.07
N ILE A 663 -2.07 12.69 8.02
CA ILE A 663 -2.04 13.89 7.17
C ILE A 663 -1.04 14.92 7.71
N GLY A 664 -0.84 14.97 9.05
CA GLY A 664 0.06 15.93 9.70
C GLY A 664 -0.50 17.34 9.81
N LEU A 665 -1.82 17.48 9.94
CA LEU A 665 -2.49 18.78 10.11
C LEU A 665 -3.12 18.98 11.50
N GLY A 666 -3.24 17.92 12.32
CA GLY A 666 -3.99 17.97 13.57
C GLY A 666 -3.45 19.02 14.56
N LEU A 667 -2.15 18.97 14.90
CA LEU A 667 -1.55 19.92 15.83
C LEU A 667 -1.42 21.32 15.23
N THR A 668 -1.20 21.47 13.94
CA THR A 668 -1.22 22.73 13.22
C THR A 668 -2.60 23.40 13.34
N ILE A 669 -3.69 22.63 13.14
CA ILE A 669 -5.07 23.14 13.30
C ILE A 669 -5.30 23.63 14.74
N VAL A 670 -4.84 22.87 15.74
CA VAL A 670 -4.96 23.28 17.14
C VAL A 670 -4.23 24.61 17.38
N GLY A 671 -2.96 24.70 16.97
CA GLY A 671 -2.15 25.92 17.14
C GLY A 671 -2.78 27.15 16.49
N GLU A 672 -3.28 27.01 15.26
CA GLU A 672 -3.91 28.12 14.57
C GLU A 672 -5.26 28.53 15.18
N LEU A 673 -6.09 27.57 15.59
CA LEU A 673 -7.35 27.89 16.27
C LEU A 673 -7.11 28.61 17.60
N VAL A 674 -6.14 28.13 18.39
CA VAL A 674 -5.79 28.76 19.66
C VAL A 674 -5.26 30.17 19.44
N THR A 675 -4.39 30.37 18.45
CA THR A 675 -3.85 31.70 18.10
C THR A 675 -4.93 32.67 17.62
N GLU A 676 -5.96 32.21 16.87
CA GLU A 676 -7.09 33.05 16.44
C GLU A 676 -7.89 33.64 17.63
N TYR A 677 -7.80 33.01 18.81
CA TYR A 677 -8.42 33.46 20.05
C TYR A 677 -7.43 34.08 21.03
N ASP A 678 -6.32 34.64 20.52
CA ASP A 678 -5.25 35.27 21.30
C ASP A 678 -4.64 34.32 22.37
N GLY A 679 -4.60 33.03 22.10
CA GLY A 679 -4.06 32.00 22.97
C GLY A 679 -2.70 31.48 22.51
N ASP A 680 -2.06 30.68 23.38
CA ASP A 680 -0.79 30.01 23.10
C ASP A 680 -0.97 28.47 23.19
N PHE A 681 -0.30 27.73 22.29
CA PHE A 681 -0.31 26.27 22.26
C PHE A 681 1.11 25.74 22.29
N THR A 682 1.51 25.01 23.31
CA THR A 682 2.89 24.54 23.53
C THR A 682 2.96 23.09 23.98
N LEU A 683 4.05 22.43 23.63
CA LEU A 683 4.46 21.15 24.25
C LEU A 683 5.17 21.48 25.58
N ILE A 684 4.88 20.72 26.63
CA ILE A 684 5.53 20.88 27.94
C ILE A 684 6.21 19.58 28.35
N ASP A 685 7.43 19.70 28.94
CA ASP A 685 8.24 18.54 29.32
C ASP A 685 7.80 17.93 30.66
N ASN A 686 7.21 18.71 31.55
CA ASN A 686 6.79 18.29 32.90
C ASN A 686 5.27 18.30 33.02
N GLY A 687 4.61 17.41 32.29
CA GLY A 687 3.17 17.18 32.42
C GLY A 687 2.80 16.25 33.57
N PRO A 688 1.50 16.08 33.85
CA PRO A 688 1.02 15.16 34.90
C PRO A 688 1.27 13.67 34.57
N LEU A 689 1.52 13.32 33.32
CA LEU A 689 1.83 11.97 32.85
C LEU A 689 3.14 11.94 32.04
N ASP A 690 3.79 10.76 31.97
CA ASP A 690 5.14 10.60 31.41
C ASP A 690 5.20 10.60 29.86
N GLY A 691 4.07 10.73 29.15
CA GLY A 691 4.00 10.75 27.68
C GLY A 691 4.00 12.15 27.09
N ALA A 692 3.09 12.42 26.14
CA ALA A 692 2.98 13.74 25.54
C ALA A 692 2.06 14.64 26.38
N SER A 693 2.52 15.87 26.62
CA SER A 693 1.74 16.88 27.39
C SER A 693 1.67 18.21 26.64
N PHE A 694 0.46 18.60 26.29
CA PHE A 694 0.21 19.85 25.56
C PHE A 694 -0.48 20.86 26.48
N LYS A 695 -0.01 22.11 26.46
CA LYS A 695 -0.62 23.22 27.19
C LYS A 695 -1.26 24.19 26.20
N ILE A 696 -2.55 24.48 26.41
CA ILE A 696 -3.31 25.52 25.73
C ILE A 696 -3.57 26.63 26.73
N THR A 697 -3.26 27.87 26.37
CA THR A 697 -3.51 29.03 27.22
C THR A 697 -4.39 30.03 26.48
N PHE A 698 -5.51 30.43 27.06
CA PHE A 698 -6.38 31.49 26.58
C PHE A 698 -6.20 32.72 27.46
N ARG A 699 -5.91 33.88 26.84
CA ARG A 699 -5.77 35.15 27.53
C ARG A 699 -7.15 35.78 27.69
N ARG A 700 -7.43 36.28 28.86
CA ARG A 700 -8.68 37.01 29.11
C ARG A 700 -8.62 38.38 28.44
N ARG A 701 -9.52 38.64 27.48
CA ARG A 701 -9.76 40.05 27.08
C ARG A 701 -10.39 40.79 28.22
N ILE A 702 -9.67 41.76 28.85
CA ILE A 702 -10.16 42.69 29.83
C ILE A 702 -11.12 43.66 29.15
#